data_32e7607d94e2bf46fc4e16d865c5db42
#
_entry.id   32e7607d94e2bf46fc4e16d865c5db42
#
_cell.length_a   1.000
_cell.length_b   1.000
_cell.length_c   1.000
_cell.angle_alpha   90.00
_cell.angle_beta   90.00
_cell.angle_gamma   90.00
#
_symmetry.space_group_name_H-M   'P 1'
#
loop_
_entity.id
_entity.type
_entity.pdbx_description
1 polymer ?
#
loop_
_entity_poly.entity_id
_entity_poly.type
_entity_poly.pdbx_seq_one_letter_code
_entity_poly.pdbx_strand_id
1 'polypeptide(L)'
;MSETTKPVILVDGSSYLFRAFHAIPMLTNSKGLHTNAIKGVISMVKRLAKDYPESQVIVIFDAKGKTFRNDIYPEYKAHRPPMPDELREQIEPIHNIIRAMGLPLLIIDGVEADDVIGTLAAQALDHKQDVIVSTGDKDMAQLVNEHVSLINTMNDVFMDVAGVNEKFGVPPEHIIDYLALMGDKVDNIPGVPKVGEKTAVGLVAGLGSLEDIYANLDKVKELSFRGAKTLAPKLEEHKDQAFLSKELATIKCDVELEHGLTEIKSTEPDQETLLGLFRDMEFKAWIAELSDEVGDEVAAKVAASAASSSAKSSAATASENDDEKNIPTPEVFSGKGEYEIIFEQTDLDRWIEQLKSSELLAFDTETTSLNYKDAEIVGVSFCVEAGNAAYVPLAHDYAGAPDQLNRDAVLAQLKPILEDKDQKKVGQHMKYDAHVLANYGIQLKGVEFDTMLESYVLDSVATKHDMDSLSLKYLGHKTVKFEDIAGKGAKQLTFNQIGIEEAGPYAAEDADITLRLHQMLWPQLAARKAQANVFKDIEMPVMPVLFEMEENGALIDAEKLHEQSAQIEQRLQELERAAHDSAGQVFNLGSPKQLAEILFEKQGLPVVKKTPKGAPSTAEEVLQELAEEYELPRLILENRGLAKLKSTYTDKLPLMMNSKTGRVHTSYHQAVAATGRLSSTDPNLQNIPIRSEEGRKIRQAFIAPEGYKLVAADYSQIELRI
;
A
#
# COMPACT_ATOMS: atom_id res chain seq x y z
N MET A 1 -42.61 -0.40 -17.14
CA MET A 1 -41.21 -0.67 -16.81
C MET A 1 -41.21 -0.99 -15.34
N SER A 2 -41.04 -2.25 -14.95
CA SER A 2 -40.89 -2.61 -13.54
C SER A 2 -39.60 -1.99 -13.05
N GLU A 3 -39.65 -1.16 -12.01
CA GLU A 3 -38.46 -0.78 -11.25
C GLU A 3 -37.80 -2.08 -10.79
N THR A 4 -36.64 -2.40 -11.35
CA THR A 4 -35.80 -3.48 -10.85
C THR A 4 -35.31 -3.02 -9.48
N THR A 5 -35.84 -3.61 -8.42
CA THR A 5 -35.36 -3.38 -7.05
C THR A 5 -33.88 -3.75 -7.00
N LYS A 6 -33.06 -2.86 -6.45
CA LYS A 6 -31.60 -3.13 -6.27
C LYS A 6 -31.41 -4.30 -5.33
N PRO A 7 -30.42 -5.18 -5.54
CA PRO A 7 -30.18 -6.31 -4.65
C PRO A 7 -29.74 -5.85 -3.25
N VAL A 8 -30.06 -6.63 -2.22
CA VAL A 8 -29.46 -6.49 -0.89
C VAL A 8 -28.09 -7.19 -0.88
N ILE A 9 -27.08 -6.54 -0.32
CA ILE A 9 -25.74 -7.10 -0.19
C ILE A 9 -25.54 -7.54 1.27
N LEU A 10 -25.42 -8.84 1.49
CA LEU A 10 -25.10 -9.42 2.81
C LEU A 10 -23.61 -9.77 2.84
N VAL A 11 -22.88 -9.14 3.77
CA VAL A 11 -21.41 -9.30 3.88
C VAL A 11 -21.07 -10.20 5.06
N ASP A 12 -20.41 -11.30 4.80
CA ASP A 12 -19.80 -12.17 5.79
C ASP A 12 -18.52 -11.48 6.33
N GLY A 13 -18.69 -10.71 7.39
CA GLY A 13 -17.62 -9.92 8.02
C GLY A 13 -16.56 -10.81 8.68
N SER A 14 -16.94 -11.97 9.19
CA SER A 14 -16.01 -12.94 9.80
C SER A 14 -15.08 -13.54 8.76
N SER A 15 -15.60 -13.96 7.61
CA SER A 15 -14.77 -14.42 6.49
C SER A 15 -13.84 -13.32 5.99
N TYR A 16 -14.32 -12.07 5.90
CA TYR A 16 -13.51 -10.92 5.52
C TYR A 16 -12.37 -10.66 6.51
N LEU A 17 -12.66 -10.75 7.82
CA LEU A 17 -11.72 -10.52 8.90
C LEU A 17 -10.51 -11.46 8.82
N PHE A 18 -10.76 -12.76 8.84
CA PHE A 18 -9.69 -13.77 8.77
C PHE A 18 -8.90 -13.69 7.48
N ARG A 19 -9.61 -13.49 6.37
CA ARG A 19 -8.99 -13.38 5.05
C ARG A 19 -8.09 -12.17 4.94
N ALA A 20 -8.54 -10.99 5.38
CA ALA A 20 -7.76 -9.76 5.37
C ALA A 20 -6.50 -9.89 6.23
N PHE A 21 -6.62 -10.50 7.41
CA PHE A 21 -5.51 -10.72 8.32
C PHE A 21 -4.38 -11.54 7.70
N HIS A 22 -4.73 -12.61 6.99
CA HIS A 22 -3.73 -13.51 6.39
C HIS A 22 -3.23 -13.05 5.00
N ALA A 23 -4.02 -12.26 4.26
CA ALA A 23 -3.66 -11.84 2.92
C ALA A 23 -2.82 -10.56 2.88
N ILE A 24 -2.94 -9.70 3.89
CA ILE A 24 -2.23 -8.42 3.96
C ILE A 24 -1.05 -8.57 4.92
N PRO A 25 0.17 -8.15 4.53
CA PRO A 25 1.30 -8.12 5.47
C PRO A 25 0.95 -7.39 6.76
N MET A 26 1.55 -7.78 7.87
CA MET A 26 1.31 -7.12 9.16
C MET A 26 1.59 -5.63 9.04
N LEU A 27 0.60 -4.83 9.37
CA LEU A 27 0.65 -3.37 9.44
C LEU A 27 0.31 -2.97 10.86
N THR A 28 1.05 -2.03 11.41
CA THR A 28 0.80 -1.45 12.73
C THR A 28 0.77 0.08 12.62
N ASN A 29 -0.07 0.72 13.41
CA ASN A 29 -0.01 2.17 13.57
C ASN A 29 1.10 2.57 14.58
N SER A 30 1.35 3.86 14.75
CA SER A 30 2.39 4.39 15.65
C SER A 30 2.15 4.04 17.14
N LYS A 31 0.92 3.65 17.50
CA LYS A 31 0.55 3.22 18.86
C LYS A 31 0.75 1.70 19.09
N GLY A 32 1.25 0.98 18.07
CA GLY A 32 1.48 -0.46 18.11
C GLY A 32 0.24 -1.32 17.83
N LEU A 33 -0.91 -0.73 17.49
CA LEU A 33 -2.13 -1.46 17.12
C LEU A 33 -1.97 -2.05 15.71
N HIS A 34 -2.24 -3.33 15.54
CA HIS A 34 -2.26 -3.95 14.21
C HIS A 34 -3.45 -3.44 13.39
N THR A 35 -3.22 -3.14 12.10
CA THR A 35 -4.21 -2.46 11.25
C THR A 35 -4.43 -3.13 9.89
N ASN A 36 -3.73 -4.22 9.62
CA ASN A 36 -3.82 -4.95 8.34
C ASN A 36 -5.23 -5.53 8.08
N ALA A 37 -5.85 -6.17 9.08
CA ALA A 37 -7.21 -6.69 8.94
C ALA A 37 -8.23 -5.56 8.82
N ILE A 38 -8.09 -4.48 9.61
CA ILE A 38 -8.95 -3.28 9.50
C ILE A 38 -8.91 -2.74 8.08
N LYS A 39 -7.71 -2.50 7.54
CA LYS A 39 -7.53 -1.98 6.18
C LYS A 39 -8.17 -2.90 5.13
N GLY A 40 -7.99 -4.21 5.27
CA GLY A 40 -8.53 -5.18 4.32
C GLY A 40 -10.05 -5.25 4.33
N VAL A 41 -10.66 -5.41 5.52
CA VAL A 41 -12.12 -5.50 5.67
C VAL A 41 -12.79 -4.24 5.13
N ILE A 42 -12.35 -3.06 5.57
CA ILE A 42 -12.95 -1.80 5.15
C ILE A 42 -12.74 -1.53 3.66
N SER A 43 -11.59 -1.90 3.08
CA SER A 43 -11.38 -1.80 1.62
C SER A 43 -12.38 -2.66 0.84
N MET A 44 -12.66 -3.89 1.31
CA MET A 44 -13.62 -4.78 0.65
C MET A 44 -15.05 -4.26 0.78
N VAL A 45 -15.44 -3.73 1.95
CA VAL A 45 -16.76 -3.13 2.18
C VAL A 45 -16.95 -1.86 1.33
N LYS A 46 -15.96 -0.95 1.30
CA LYS A 46 -15.99 0.25 0.44
C LYS A 46 -16.11 -0.12 -1.04
N ARG A 47 -15.42 -1.16 -1.47
CA ARG A 47 -15.52 -1.66 -2.85
C ARG A 47 -16.93 -2.14 -3.18
N LEU A 48 -17.57 -2.94 -2.32
CA LEU A 48 -18.95 -3.39 -2.53
C LEU A 48 -19.93 -2.21 -2.61
N ALA A 49 -19.81 -1.22 -1.72
CA ALA A 49 -20.67 -0.04 -1.77
C ALA A 49 -20.48 0.76 -3.08
N LYS A 50 -19.27 0.76 -3.64
CA LYS A 50 -18.96 1.40 -4.94
C LYS A 50 -19.47 0.58 -6.14
N ASP A 51 -19.31 -0.75 -6.10
CA ASP A 51 -19.69 -1.64 -7.20
C ASP A 51 -21.22 -1.81 -7.29
N TYR A 52 -21.93 -1.64 -6.16
CA TYR A 52 -23.39 -1.75 -6.05
C TYR A 52 -23.99 -0.45 -5.46
N PRO A 53 -23.93 0.68 -6.18
CA PRO A 53 -24.48 1.93 -5.70
C PRO A 53 -25.99 1.83 -5.49
N GLU A 54 -26.51 2.46 -4.43
CA GLU A 54 -27.92 2.43 -4.01
C GLU A 54 -28.42 1.06 -3.47
N SER A 55 -27.58 0.03 -3.42
CA SER A 55 -27.89 -1.23 -2.75
C SER A 55 -27.69 -1.10 -1.25
N GLN A 56 -28.58 -1.74 -0.49
CA GLN A 56 -28.41 -1.85 0.96
C GLN A 56 -27.30 -2.86 1.26
N VAL A 57 -26.26 -2.43 1.98
CA VAL A 57 -25.17 -3.30 2.44
C VAL A 57 -25.35 -3.55 3.93
N ILE A 58 -25.42 -4.81 4.33
CA ILE A 58 -25.55 -5.27 5.73
C ILE A 58 -24.33 -6.14 6.04
N VAL A 59 -23.60 -5.82 7.12
CA VAL A 59 -22.39 -6.55 7.49
C VAL A 59 -22.70 -7.41 8.72
N ILE A 60 -22.35 -8.67 8.66
CA ILE A 60 -22.68 -9.66 9.68
C ILE A 60 -21.37 -10.27 10.23
N PHE A 61 -21.22 -10.33 11.56
CA PHE A 61 -20.09 -10.98 12.23
C PHE A 61 -20.55 -12.03 13.21
N ASP A 62 -19.70 -13.03 13.44
CA ASP A 62 -19.88 -13.99 14.51
C ASP A 62 -19.83 -13.33 15.87
N ALA A 63 -20.73 -13.73 16.77
CA ALA A 63 -20.69 -13.36 18.18
C ALA A 63 -19.61 -14.16 18.94
N LYS A 64 -19.22 -13.67 20.10
CA LYS A 64 -18.33 -14.40 21.00
C LYS A 64 -19.10 -15.50 21.73
N GLY A 65 -18.58 -16.71 21.69
CA GLY A 65 -19.14 -17.78 22.49
C GLY A 65 -19.42 -19.05 21.73
N LYS A 66 -20.21 -19.92 22.35
CA LYS A 66 -20.66 -21.17 21.74
C LYS A 66 -21.94 -20.93 20.94
N THR A 67 -22.10 -21.67 19.86
CA THR A 67 -23.31 -21.71 19.06
C THR A 67 -24.09 -22.99 19.36
N PHE A 68 -25.35 -23.09 18.91
CA PHE A 68 -26.17 -24.31 19.03
C PHE A 68 -25.48 -25.56 18.47
N ARG A 69 -24.57 -25.40 17.47
CA ARG A 69 -23.81 -26.52 16.90
C ARG A 69 -22.87 -27.16 17.92
N ASN A 70 -22.33 -26.38 18.88
CA ASN A 70 -21.51 -26.93 19.96
C ASN A 70 -22.33 -27.75 20.98
N ASP A 71 -23.65 -27.47 21.11
CA ASP A 71 -24.55 -28.26 21.95
C ASP A 71 -24.92 -29.59 21.29
N ILE A 72 -25.04 -29.58 19.95
CA ILE A 72 -25.27 -30.78 19.13
C ILE A 72 -23.99 -31.66 19.10
N TYR A 73 -22.85 -31.02 18.84
CA TYR A 73 -21.56 -31.71 18.70
C TYR A 73 -20.44 -30.92 19.39
N PRO A 74 -20.04 -31.31 20.61
CA PRO A 74 -19.04 -30.56 21.39
C PRO A 74 -17.68 -30.39 20.73
N GLU A 75 -17.33 -31.29 19.79
CA GLU A 75 -16.07 -31.24 19.03
C GLU A 75 -16.15 -30.32 17.79
N TYR A 76 -17.32 -29.73 17.50
CA TYR A 76 -17.48 -28.77 16.41
C TYR A 76 -16.51 -27.59 16.56
N LYS A 77 -15.65 -27.35 15.58
CA LYS A 77 -14.58 -26.33 15.55
C LYS A 77 -13.56 -26.40 16.72
N ALA A 78 -13.57 -27.48 17.54
CA ALA A 78 -12.75 -27.59 18.76
C ALA A 78 -11.23 -27.62 18.48
N HIS A 79 -10.80 -28.01 17.30
CA HIS A 79 -9.38 -28.06 16.92
C HIS A 79 -8.87 -26.75 16.30
N ARG A 80 -9.74 -25.76 16.07
CA ARG A 80 -9.31 -24.45 15.58
C ARG A 80 -8.38 -23.80 16.62
N PRO A 81 -7.21 -23.27 16.20
CA PRO A 81 -6.35 -22.53 17.13
C PRO A 81 -7.08 -21.28 17.65
N PRO A 82 -6.76 -20.82 18.84
CA PRO A 82 -7.32 -19.58 19.35
C PRO A 82 -6.99 -18.41 18.41
N MET A 83 -7.91 -17.46 18.32
CA MET A 83 -7.69 -16.26 17.51
C MET A 83 -6.46 -15.51 18.03
N PRO A 84 -5.49 -15.15 17.14
CA PRO A 84 -4.32 -14.34 17.50
C PRO A 84 -4.73 -13.04 18.18
N ASP A 85 -3.95 -12.59 19.14
CA ASP A 85 -4.24 -11.33 19.85
C ASP A 85 -4.15 -10.14 18.90
N GLU A 86 -3.23 -10.19 17.96
CA GLU A 86 -3.04 -9.19 16.89
C GLU A 86 -4.26 -9.06 15.96
N LEU A 87 -5.05 -10.12 15.82
CA LEU A 87 -6.32 -10.08 15.08
C LEU A 87 -7.46 -9.60 15.99
N ARG A 88 -7.49 -10.08 17.24
CA ARG A 88 -8.55 -9.78 18.19
C ARG A 88 -8.68 -8.29 18.49
N GLU A 89 -7.57 -7.57 18.62
CA GLU A 89 -7.56 -6.13 18.87
C GLU A 89 -8.13 -5.29 17.73
N GLN A 90 -8.15 -5.83 16.50
CA GLN A 90 -8.66 -5.15 15.30
C GLN A 90 -10.18 -5.24 15.14
N ILE A 91 -10.87 -6.14 15.86
CA ILE A 91 -12.31 -6.39 15.69
C ILE A 91 -13.14 -5.16 16.07
N GLU A 92 -12.93 -4.61 17.25
CA GLU A 92 -13.69 -3.46 17.73
C GLU A 92 -13.50 -2.20 16.86
N PRO A 93 -12.28 -1.84 16.45
CA PRO A 93 -12.06 -0.80 15.46
C PRO A 93 -12.80 -1.03 14.12
N ILE A 94 -12.82 -2.26 13.59
CA ILE A 94 -13.58 -2.59 12.39
C ILE A 94 -15.07 -2.32 12.58
N HIS A 95 -15.64 -2.80 13.67
CA HIS A 95 -17.05 -2.60 13.99
C HIS A 95 -17.40 -1.11 14.12
N ASN A 96 -16.54 -0.33 14.76
CA ASN A 96 -16.74 1.12 14.93
C ASN A 96 -16.68 1.86 13.59
N ILE A 97 -15.75 1.50 12.69
CA ILE A 97 -15.67 2.08 11.35
C ILE A 97 -16.92 1.73 10.53
N ILE A 98 -17.38 0.47 10.55
CA ILE A 98 -18.58 0.05 9.81
C ILE A 98 -19.81 0.83 10.29
N ARG A 99 -19.99 0.98 11.60
CA ARG A 99 -21.09 1.79 12.16
C ARG A 99 -21.00 3.26 11.77
N ALA A 100 -19.81 3.83 11.84
CA ALA A 100 -19.56 5.22 11.42
C ALA A 100 -19.75 5.42 9.91
N MET A 101 -19.56 4.38 9.08
CA MET A 101 -19.95 4.39 7.66
C MET A 101 -21.48 4.40 7.44
N GLY A 102 -22.27 4.35 8.50
CA GLY A 102 -23.72 4.26 8.44
C GLY A 102 -24.26 2.89 7.99
N LEU A 103 -23.42 1.87 7.97
CA LEU A 103 -23.81 0.53 7.55
C LEU A 103 -24.35 -0.29 8.73
N PRO A 104 -25.46 -1.00 8.55
CA PRO A 104 -25.97 -1.95 9.53
C PRO A 104 -24.94 -3.04 9.83
N LEU A 105 -24.70 -3.27 11.12
CA LEU A 105 -23.79 -4.28 11.63
C LEU A 105 -24.55 -5.21 12.58
N LEU A 106 -24.63 -6.49 12.22
CA LEU A 106 -25.31 -7.51 13.01
C LEU A 106 -24.32 -8.47 13.66
N ILE A 107 -24.53 -8.74 14.95
CA ILE A 107 -23.77 -9.71 15.74
C ILE A 107 -24.79 -10.36 16.69
N ILE A 108 -25.14 -11.61 16.44
CA ILE A 108 -26.24 -12.31 17.16
C ILE A 108 -25.65 -13.47 17.98
N ASP A 109 -25.91 -13.47 19.28
CA ASP A 109 -25.40 -14.50 20.17
C ASP A 109 -26.03 -15.86 19.93
N GLY A 110 -25.27 -16.94 20.09
CA GLY A 110 -25.74 -18.32 20.05
C GLY A 110 -25.88 -18.92 18.64
N VAL A 111 -25.65 -18.13 17.59
CA VAL A 111 -25.68 -18.54 16.18
C VAL A 111 -24.41 -18.04 15.46
N GLU A 112 -24.17 -18.57 14.27
CA GLU A 112 -23.06 -18.11 13.42
C GLU A 112 -23.53 -17.02 12.45
N ALA A 113 -22.58 -16.23 11.91
CA ALA A 113 -22.88 -15.21 10.90
C ALA A 113 -23.64 -15.83 9.69
N ASP A 114 -23.29 -17.04 9.32
CA ASP A 114 -23.91 -17.81 8.24
C ASP A 114 -25.41 -18.01 8.46
N ASP A 115 -25.84 -18.30 9.70
CA ASP A 115 -27.24 -18.49 10.05
C ASP A 115 -28.04 -17.20 9.97
N VAL A 116 -27.42 -16.08 10.36
CA VAL A 116 -28.02 -14.75 10.22
C VAL A 116 -28.14 -14.35 8.75
N ILE A 117 -27.11 -14.61 7.95
CA ILE A 117 -27.12 -14.37 6.48
C ILE A 117 -28.20 -15.24 5.82
N GLY A 118 -28.27 -16.53 6.15
CA GLY A 118 -29.31 -17.44 5.65
C GLY A 118 -30.71 -16.98 5.97
N THR A 119 -30.92 -16.49 7.20
CA THR A 119 -32.21 -15.95 7.65
C THR A 119 -32.62 -14.69 6.88
N LEU A 120 -31.69 -13.74 6.71
CA LEU A 120 -31.97 -12.51 5.96
C LEU A 120 -32.19 -12.81 4.47
N ALA A 121 -31.44 -13.75 3.88
CA ALA A 121 -31.66 -14.21 2.53
C ALA A 121 -33.04 -14.86 2.32
N ALA A 122 -33.50 -15.67 3.29
CA ALA A 122 -34.84 -16.24 3.28
C ALA A 122 -35.93 -15.15 3.38
N GLN A 123 -35.77 -14.17 4.25
CA GLN A 123 -36.70 -13.03 4.35
C GLN A 123 -36.74 -12.19 3.07
N ALA A 124 -35.61 -12.03 2.36
CA ALA A 124 -35.58 -11.32 1.09
C ALA A 124 -36.38 -12.05 0.01
N LEU A 125 -36.31 -13.39 -0.02
CA LEU A 125 -37.13 -14.21 -0.94
C LEU A 125 -38.62 -14.00 -0.73
N ASP A 126 -39.06 -13.92 0.52
CA ASP A 126 -40.47 -13.65 0.84
C ASP A 126 -40.96 -12.29 0.28
N HIS A 127 -40.03 -11.35 0.14
CA HIS A 127 -40.25 -10.01 -0.45
C HIS A 127 -39.92 -9.93 -1.94
N LYS A 128 -39.51 -11.03 -2.61
CA LYS A 128 -39.05 -11.10 -4.01
C LYS A 128 -37.93 -10.11 -4.30
N GLN A 129 -37.00 -9.99 -3.36
CA GLN A 129 -35.84 -9.13 -3.45
C GLN A 129 -34.59 -9.98 -3.72
N ASP A 130 -33.80 -9.57 -4.70
CA ASP A 130 -32.55 -10.23 -5.03
C ASP A 130 -31.50 -9.97 -3.94
N VAL A 131 -30.66 -10.95 -3.66
CA VAL A 131 -29.62 -10.92 -2.65
C VAL A 131 -28.28 -11.32 -3.26
N ILE A 132 -27.23 -10.58 -2.90
CA ILE A 132 -25.85 -10.97 -3.16
C ILE A 132 -25.17 -11.20 -1.83
N VAL A 133 -24.75 -12.43 -1.55
CA VAL A 133 -23.97 -12.76 -0.37
C VAL A 133 -22.49 -12.64 -0.70
N SER A 134 -21.80 -11.73 -0.02
CA SER A 134 -20.37 -11.54 -0.23
C SER A 134 -19.56 -12.30 0.82
N THR A 135 -19.02 -13.42 0.41
CA THR A 135 -18.31 -14.36 1.26
C THR A 135 -17.20 -15.11 0.52
N GLY A 136 -16.28 -15.68 1.26
CA GLY A 136 -15.34 -16.69 0.76
C GLY A 136 -15.68 -18.10 1.18
N ASP A 137 -16.71 -18.28 1.98
CA ASP A 137 -17.10 -19.57 2.48
C ASP A 137 -17.85 -20.38 1.39
N LYS A 138 -17.42 -21.62 1.21
CA LYS A 138 -18.00 -22.54 0.24
C LYS A 138 -19.36 -23.05 0.69
N ASP A 139 -19.62 -23.08 2.00
CA ASP A 139 -20.81 -23.68 2.59
C ASP A 139 -22.04 -22.80 2.33
N MET A 140 -21.83 -21.50 2.09
CA MET A 140 -22.86 -20.56 1.64
C MET A 140 -23.46 -20.92 0.27
N ALA A 141 -22.82 -21.80 -0.51
CA ALA A 141 -23.35 -22.24 -1.81
C ALA A 141 -24.72 -22.93 -1.69
N GLN A 142 -25.06 -23.44 -0.49
CA GLN A 142 -26.39 -24.01 -0.21
C GLN A 142 -27.53 -22.97 -0.24
N LEU A 143 -27.24 -21.69 -0.10
CA LEU A 143 -28.22 -20.60 -0.13
C LEU A 143 -28.54 -20.12 -1.55
N VAL A 144 -27.73 -20.51 -2.54
CA VAL A 144 -27.86 -20.03 -3.92
C VAL A 144 -29.15 -20.56 -4.58
N ASN A 145 -29.88 -19.66 -5.20
CA ASN A 145 -31.08 -19.94 -5.96
C ASN A 145 -31.30 -18.87 -7.05
N GLU A 146 -32.50 -18.78 -7.64
CA GLU A 146 -32.78 -17.78 -8.68
C GLU A 146 -32.72 -16.32 -8.23
N HIS A 147 -32.79 -16.06 -6.90
CA HIS A 147 -32.73 -14.73 -6.30
C HIS A 147 -31.49 -14.50 -5.42
N VAL A 148 -30.79 -15.55 -5.03
CA VAL A 148 -29.62 -15.46 -4.15
C VAL A 148 -28.37 -15.90 -4.92
N SER A 149 -27.39 -15.04 -5.01
CA SER A 149 -26.09 -15.33 -5.63
C SER A 149 -24.96 -15.04 -4.67
N LEU A 150 -23.80 -15.65 -4.88
CA LEU A 150 -22.58 -15.36 -4.09
C LEU A 150 -21.60 -14.53 -4.90
N ILE A 151 -20.85 -13.66 -4.22
CA ILE A 151 -19.70 -12.97 -4.78
C ILE A 151 -18.47 -13.13 -3.88
N ASN A 152 -17.33 -13.44 -4.50
CA ASN A 152 -16.05 -13.40 -3.81
C ASN A 152 -15.24 -12.20 -4.32
N THR A 153 -15.19 -11.13 -3.53
CA THR A 153 -14.57 -9.86 -3.89
C THR A 153 -13.05 -9.90 -4.08
N MET A 154 -12.36 -10.98 -3.69
CA MET A 154 -10.91 -11.07 -3.88
C MET A 154 -10.49 -11.58 -5.25
N ASN A 155 -11.32 -12.44 -5.87
CA ASN A 155 -11.02 -13.01 -7.18
C ASN A 155 -12.10 -12.71 -8.23
N ASP A 156 -13.05 -11.82 -7.88
CA ASP A 156 -14.16 -11.39 -8.74
C ASP A 156 -15.01 -12.56 -9.28
N VAL A 157 -15.11 -13.63 -8.50
CA VAL A 157 -15.94 -14.79 -8.87
C VAL A 157 -17.36 -14.56 -8.39
N PHE A 158 -18.26 -14.45 -9.35
CA PHE A 158 -19.70 -14.47 -9.14
C PHE A 158 -20.23 -15.88 -9.31
N MET A 159 -21.11 -16.33 -8.44
CA MET A 159 -21.62 -17.69 -8.39
C MET A 159 -23.14 -17.68 -8.25
N ASP A 160 -23.80 -18.01 -9.34
CA ASP A 160 -25.22 -18.33 -9.42
C ASP A 160 -25.44 -19.87 -9.40
N VAL A 161 -26.63 -20.32 -9.65
CA VAL A 161 -26.96 -21.74 -9.72
C VAL A 161 -26.08 -22.54 -10.71
N ALA A 162 -25.76 -21.93 -11.87
CA ALA A 162 -24.88 -22.54 -12.85
C ALA A 162 -23.45 -22.62 -12.35
N GLY A 163 -22.96 -21.56 -11.73
CA GLY A 163 -21.61 -21.48 -11.13
C GLY A 163 -21.42 -22.46 -9.97
N VAL A 164 -22.46 -22.71 -9.14
CA VAL A 164 -22.42 -23.74 -8.10
C VAL A 164 -22.29 -25.12 -8.73
N ASN A 165 -23.12 -25.44 -9.72
CA ASN A 165 -23.04 -26.69 -10.44
C ASN A 165 -21.68 -26.93 -11.09
N GLU A 166 -21.10 -25.91 -11.74
CA GLU A 166 -19.79 -26.02 -12.37
C GLU A 166 -18.70 -26.29 -11.34
N LYS A 167 -18.76 -25.60 -10.20
CA LYS A 167 -17.70 -25.67 -9.17
C LYS A 167 -17.77 -26.93 -8.33
N PHE A 168 -18.96 -27.35 -7.89
CA PHE A 168 -19.14 -28.45 -6.93
C PHE A 168 -19.61 -29.77 -7.60
N GLY A 169 -20.07 -29.70 -8.83
CA GLY A 169 -20.62 -30.87 -9.55
C GLY A 169 -21.99 -31.35 -9.04
N VAL A 170 -22.62 -30.53 -8.17
CA VAL A 170 -23.96 -30.74 -7.63
C VAL A 170 -24.72 -29.40 -7.61
N PRO A 171 -26.05 -29.40 -7.76
CA PRO A 171 -26.82 -28.17 -7.67
C PRO A 171 -26.94 -27.66 -6.24
N PRO A 172 -27.29 -26.36 -6.03
CA PRO A 172 -27.33 -25.73 -4.70
C PRO A 172 -28.19 -26.53 -3.67
N GLU A 173 -29.32 -27.06 -4.06
CA GLU A 173 -30.21 -27.83 -3.20
C GLU A 173 -29.60 -29.14 -2.63
N HIS A 174 -28.48 -29.58 -3.20
CA HIS A 174 -27.74 -30.75 -2.76
C HIS A 174 -26.35 -30.45 -2.16
N ILE A 175 -26.01 -29.18 -1.98
CA ILE A 175 -24.74 -28.81 -1.32
C ILE A 175 -24.69 -29.35 0.10
N ILE A 176 -25.79 -29.29 0.85
CA ILE A 176 -25.86 -29.82 2.21
C ILE A 176 -25.61 -31.36 2.22
N ASP A 177 -26.22 -32.10 1.30
CA ASP A 177 -26.03 -33.54 1.19
C ASP A 177 -24.60 -33.90 0.79
N TYR A 178 -24.03 -33.14 -0.13
CA TYR A 178 -22.61 -33.24 -0.51
C TYR A 178 -21.66 -33.02 0.66
N LEU A 179 -21.88 -31.96 1.46
CA LEU A 179 -21.07 -31.64 2.66
C LEU A 179 -21.28 -32.70 3.75
N ALA A 180 -22.49 -33.16 3.96
CA ALA A 180 -22.82 -34.23 4.91
C ALA A 180 -22.06 -35.53 4.64
N LEU A 181 -21.94 -35.92 3.38
CA LEU A 181 -21.20 -37.08 2.94
C LEU A 181 -19.70 -36.93 3.05
N MET A 182 -19.16 -35.77 2.61
CA MET A 182 -17.74 -35.51 2.53
C MET A 182 -17.16 -35.14 3.89
N GLY A 183 -17.94 -34.45 4.74
CA GLY A 183 -17.48 -33.78 5.95
C GLY A 183 -16.69 -32.51 5.68
N ASP A 184 -16.36 -31.77 6.73
CA ASP A 184 -15.48 -30.62 6.69
C ASP A 184 -14.41 -30.69 7.77
N LYS A 185 -13.15 -30.74 7.33
CA LYS A 185 -12.00 -30.78 8.25
C LYS A 185 -11.76 -29.45 8.96
N VAL A 186 -12.16 -28.32 8.37
CA VAL A 186 -11.97 -27.00 8.95
C VAL A 186 -12.91 -26.78 10.12
N ASP A 187 -14.14 -27.29 10.00
CA ASP A 187 -15.18 -27.17 11.02
C ASP A 187 -15.31 -28.43 11.90
N ASN A 188 -14.48 -29.43 11.63
CA ASN A 188 -14.52 -30.72 12.31
C ASN A 188 -15.86 -31.43 12.13
N ILE A 189 -16.47 -31.30 10.95
CA ILE A 189 -17.66 -32.06 10.57
C ILE A 189 -17.20 -33.42 10.06
N PRO A 190 -17.64 -34.54 10.68
CA PRO A 190 -16.97 -35.82 10.48
C PRO A 190 -17.18 -36.44 9.10
N GLY A 191 -18.33 -36.22 8.45
CA GLY A 191 -18.65 -36.84 7.17
C GLY A 191 -18.71 -38.38 7.24
N VAL A 192 -18.73 -39.04 6.09
CA VAL A 192 -18.65 -40.49 6.02
C VAL A 192 -17.20 -40.93 5.72
N PRO A 193 -16.58 -41.80 6.53
CA PRO A 193 -15.18 -42.18 6.33
C PRO A 193 -14.92 -42.78 4.92
N LYS A 194 -13.88 -42.25 4.24
CA LYS A 194 -13.46 -42.61 2.87
C LYS A 194 -14.42 -42.13 1.74
N VAL A 195 -15.42 -41.34 2.04
CA VAL A 195 -16.17 -40.58 1.05
C VAL A 195 -15.46 -39.26 0.85
N GLY A 196 -14.92 -39.02 -0.32
CA GLY A 196 -14.33 -37.76 -0.73
C GLY A 196 -15.17 -37.14 -1.84
N GLU A 197 -14.76 -35.95 -2.29
CA GLU A 197 -15.47 -35.12 -3.25
C GLU A 197 -16.07 -35.86 -4.42
N LYS A 198 -15.26 -36.61 -5.18
CA LYS A 198 -15.76 -37.39 -6.36
C LYS A 198 -16.79 -38.45 -6.02
N THR A 199 -16.69 -39.04 -4.81
CA THR A 199 -17.62 -40.06 -4.34
C THR A 199 -18.92 -39.41 -3.89
N ALA A 200 -18.86 -38.30 -3.17
CA ALA A 200 -20.04 -37.55 -2.74
C ALA A 200 -20.84 -37.04 -3.96
N VAL A 201 -20.13 -36.40 -4.93
CA VAL A 201 -20.76 -35.99 -6.20
C VAL A 201 -21.42 -37.18 -6.92
N GLY A 202 -20.71 -38.30 -7.01
CA GLY A 202 -21.29 -39.48 -7.69
C GLY A 202 -22.52 -40.08 -6.99
N LEU A 203 -22.56 -40.02 -5.65
CA LEU A 203 -23.73 -40.44 -4.87
C LEU A 203 -24.93 -39.50 -5.07
N VAL A 204 -24.70 -38.21 -4.91
CA VAL A 204 -25.72 -37.15 -5.02
C VAL A 204 -26.25 -37.08 -6.46
N ALA A 205 -25.39 -37.03 -7.46
CA ALA A 205 -25.80 -36.99 -8.87
C ALA A 205 -26.57 -38.28 -9.31
N GLY A 206 -26.26 -39.42 -8.70
CA GLY A 206 -26.88 -40.69 -9.06
C GLY A 206 -28.16 -41.05 -8.32
N LEU A 207 -28.29 -40.61 -7.06
CA LEU A 207 -29.39 -41.02 -6.18
C LEU A 207 -30.15 -39.84 -5.54
N GLY A 208 -29.63 -38.59 -5.60
CA GLY A 208 -30.30 -37.42 -5.05
C GLY A 208 -29.85 -37.07 -3.62
N SER A 209 -30.79 -36.73 -2.76
CA SER A 209 -30.55 -36.31 -1.36
C SER A 209 -29.94 -37.41 -0.49
N LEU A 210 -29.45 -37.04 0.67
CA LEU A 210 -28.93 -38.00 1.64
C LEU A 210 -29.97 -39.03 2.03
N GLU A 211 -31.21 -38.61 2.21
CA GLU A 211 -32.36 -39.46 2.49
C GLU A 211 -32.60 -40.48 1.36
N ASP A 212 -32.54 -40.03 0.10
CA ASP A 212 -32.70 -40.88 -1.08
C ASP A 212 -31.54 -41.88 -1.21
N ILE A 213 -30.33 -41.47 -0.90
CA ILE A 213 -29.15 -42.35 -0.89
C ILE A 213 -29.33 -43.47 0.10
N TYR A 214 -29.75 -43.14 1.36
CA TYR A 214 -29.98 -44.16 2.40
C TYR A 214 -31.23 -45.01 2.16
N ALA A 215 -32.23 -44.53 1.43
CA ALA A 215 -33.38 -45.31 1.00
C ALA A 215 -33.04 -46.28 -0.14
N ASN A 216 -31.94 -46.04 -0.89
CA ASN A 216 -31.56 -46.79 -2.08
C ASN A 216 -30.12 -47.35 -2.02
N LEU A 217 -29.65 -47.78 -0.86
CA LEU A 217 -28.26 -48.27 -0.67
C LEU A 217 -27.91 -49.44 -1.60
N ASP A 218 -28.90 -50.26 -1.97
CA ASP A 218 -28.76 -51.38 -2.91
C ASP A 218 -28.38 -50.90 -4.32
N LYS A 219 -28.76 -49.69 -4.74
CA LYS A 219 -28.45 -49.10 -6.04
C LYS A 219 -27.07 -48.43 -6.08
N VAL A 220 -26.42 -48.15 -4.94
CA VAL A 220 -25.08 -47.53 -4.87
C VAL A 220 -24.05 -48.32 -5.70
N LYS A 221 -24.14 -49.66 -5.72
CA LYS A 221 -23.24 -50.54 -6.47
C LYS A 221 -23.33 -50.35 -8.01
N GLU A 222 -24.41 -49.74 -8.49
CA GLU A 222 -24.71 -49.54 -9.93
C GLU A 222 -24.13 -48.20 -10.43
N LEU A 223 -23.70 -47.31 -9.52
CA LEU A 223 -23.17 -46.00 -9.84
C LEU A 223 -21.78 -46.06 -10.50
N SER A 224 -21.48 -45.07 -11.36
CA SER A 224 -20.29 -45.05 -12.21
C SER A 224 -19.11 -44.35 -11.59
N PHE A 225 -18.78 -44.61 -10.29
CA PHE A 225 -17.58 -44.09 -9.65
C PHE A 225 -16.73 -45.19 -8.99
N ARG A 226 -15.45 -44.92 -8.77
CA ARG A 226 -14.51 -45.88 -8.20
C ARG A 226 -14.86 -46.21 -6.75
N GLY A 227 -15.14 -47.50 -6.48
CA GLY A 227 -15.46 -47.99 -5.15
C GLY A 227 -16.98 -48.17 -4.88
N ALA A 228 -17.86 -47.83 -5.80
CA ALA A 228 -19.32 -47.91 -5.66
C ALA A 228 -19.78 -49.30 -5.18
N LYS A 229 -19.19 -50.36 -5.72
CA LYS A 229 -19.56 -51.77 -5.38
C LYS A 229 -19.37 -52.18 -3.92
N THR A 230 -18.54 -51.46 -3.17
CA THR A 230 -18.18 -51.79 -1.77
C THR A 230 -18.54 -50.70 -0.77
N LEU A 231 -19.21 -49.64 -1.22
CA LEU A 231 -19.49 -48.48 -0.40
C LEU A 231 -20.76 -48.60 0.46
N ALA A 232 -21.80 -49.28 -0.01
CA ALA A 232 -23.08 -49.36 0.69
C ALA A 232 -22.99 -49.85 2.15
N PRO A 233 -22.22 -50.91 2.49
CA PRO A 233 -22.10 -51.32 3.90
C PRO A 233 -21.47 -50.24 4.80
N LYS A 234 -20.56 -49.41 4.24
CA LYS A 234 -19.91 -48.30 5.02
C LYS A 234 -20.87 -47.13 5.20
N LEU A 235 -21.67 -46.80 4.20
CA LEU A 235 -22.74 -45.83 4.33
C LEU A 235 -23.70 -46.25 5.45
N GLU A 236 -24.12 -47.51 5.48
CA GLU A 236 -25.03 -48.05 6.49
C GLU A 236 -24.40 -48.00 7.89
N GLU A 237 -23.11 -48.38 8.04
CA GLU A 237 -22.35 -48.33 9.30
C GLU A 237 -22.26 -46.92 9.87
N HIS A 238 -22.13 -45.91 9.00
CA HIS A 238 -21.93 -44.50 9.40
C HIS A 238 -23.17 -43.64 9.16
N LYS A 239 -24.35 -44.19 9.10
CA LYS A 239 -25.60 -43.48 8.86
C LYS A 239 -25.81 -42.31 9.81
N ASP A 240 -25.75 -42.59 11.13
CA ASP A 240 -25.98 -41.56 12.15
C ASP A 240 -24.95 -40.41 12.06
N GLN A 241 -23.71 -40.74 11.71
CA GLN A 241 -22.65 -39.77 11.50
C GLN A 241 -22.90 -38.87 10.26
N ALA A 242 -23.45 -39.44 9.18
CA ALA A 242 -23.82 -38.69 7.98
C ALA A 242 -24.95 -37.69 8.27
N PHE A 243 -25.98 -38.13 9.01
CA PHE A 243 -27.08 -37.24 9.40
C PHE A 243 -26.68 -36.17 10.41
N LEU A 244 -25.81 -36.49 11.38
CA LEU A 244 -25.17 -35.49 12.25
C LEU A 244 -24.40 -34.46 11.41
N SER A 245 -23.63 -34.91 10.43
CA SER A 245 -22.87 -34.01 9.54
C SER A 245 -23.80 -33.13 8.70
N LYS A 246 -24.96 -33.65 8.25
CA LYS A 246 -26.02 -32.89 7.58
C LYS A 246 -26.56 -31.78 8.49
N GLU A 247 -26.87 -32.10 9.74
CA GLU A 247 -27.40 -31.15 10.72
C GLU A 247 -26.36 -30.03 11.00
N LEU A 248 -25.09 -30.38 11.17
CA LEU A 248 -24.01 -29.42 11.43
C LEU A 248 -23.70 -28.52 10.23
N ALA A 249 -23.77 -29.08 8.99
CA ALA A 249 -23.50 -28.33 7.75
C ALA A 249 -24.68 -27.44 7.31
N THR A 250 -25.88 -27.66 7.84
CA THR A 250 -27.08 -26.92 7.45
C THR A 250 -27.06 -25.53 8.07
N ILE A 251 -27.17 -24.51 7.22
CA ILE A 251 -27.35 -23.12 7.63
C ILE A 251 -28.78 -22.92 8.11
N LYS A 252 -28.94 -22.37 9.31
CA LYS A 252 -30.25 -22.06 9.88
C LYS A 252 -30.80 -20.79 9.25
N CYS A 253 -32.00 -20.86 8.66
CA CYS A 253 -32.63 -19.73 7.95
C CYS A 253 -33.87 -19.16 8.68
N ASP A 254 -34.01 -19.46 9.97
CA ASP A 254 -35.13 -19.05 10.84
C ASP A 254 -34.67 -18.53 12.21
N VAL A 255 -33.53 -17.84 12.26
CA VAL A 255 -33.02 -17.20 13.47
C VAL A 255 -33.94 -16.07 13.89
N GLU A 256 -34.31 -16.02 15.17
CA GLU A 256 -35.04 -14.86 15.73
C GLU A 256 -34.13 -13.63 15.72
N LEU A 257 -34.48 -12.63 14.88
CA LEU A 257 -33.79 -11.34 14.77
C LEU A 257 -34.63 -10.27 15.42
N GLU A 258 -33.97 -9.34 16.15
CA GLU A 258 -34.66 -8.19 16.77
C GLU A 258 -35.33 -7.32 15.70
N HIS A 259 -34.70 -7.18 14.53
CA HIS A 259 -35.20 -6.47 13.37
C HIS A 259 -35.12 -7.32 12.13
N GLY A 260 -36.22 -7.43 11.40
CA GLY A 260 -36.27 -8.10 10.10
C GLY A 260 -35.62 -7.26 8.98
N LEU A 261 -35.37 -7.90 7.84
CA LEU A 261 -34.68 -7.27 6.71
C LEU A 261 -35.26 -5.90 6.30
N THR A 262 -36.56 -5.74 6.33
CA THR A 262 -37.26 -4.50 5.94
C THR A 262 -37.11 -3.37 6.97
N GLU A 263 -36.77 -3.70 8.20
CA GLU A 263 -36.59 -2.75 9.30
C GLU A 263 -35.15 -2.27 9.41
N ILE A 264 -34.18 -3.09 8.95
CA ILE A 264 -32.77 -2.77 8.93
C ILE A 264 -32.52 -1.68 7.87
N LYS A 265 -31.97 -0.54 8.26
CA LYS A 265 -31.69 0.58 7.35
C LYS A 265 -30.29 1.11 7.55
N SER A 266 -29.64 1.49 6.46
CA SER A 266 -28.42 2.30 6.52
C SER A 266 -28.75 3.72 6.99
N THR A 267 -27.82 4.35 7.66
CA THR A 267 -27.90 5.76 8.09
C THR A 267 -26.90 6.60 7.30
N GLU A 268 -27.01 7.91 7.39
CA GLU A 268 -25.96 8.77 6.85
C GLU A 268 -24.62 8.49 7.56
N PRO A 269 -23.50 8.48 6.82
CA PRO A 269 -22.18 8.30 7.41
C PRO A 269 -21.85 9.39 8.44
N ASP A 270 -21.36 9.02 9.59
CA ASP A 270 -20.78 9.94 10.57
C ASP A 270 -19.33 10.26 10.16
N GLN A 271 -19.22 11.29 9.32
CA GLN A 271 -17.94 11.69 8.72
C GLN A 271 -16.93 12.16 9.76
N GLU A 272 -17.39 12.79 10.87
CA GLU A 272 -16.53 13.24 11.95
C GLU A 272 -15.90 12.05 12.68
N THR A 273 -16.72 11.07 13.07
CA THR A 273 -16.25 9.83 13.71
C THR A 273 -15.36 9.03 12.76
N LEU A 274 -15.71 8.92 11.47
CA LEU A 274 -14.88 8.22 10.48
C LEU A 274 -13.50 8.84 10.34
N LEU A 275 -13.44 10.17 10.25
CA LEU A 275 -12.18 10.89 10.13
C LEU A 275 -11.30 10.67 11.38
N GLY A 276 -11.90 10.68 12.58
CA GLY A 276 -11.22 10.34 13.83
C GLY A 276 -10.66 8.92 13.83
N LEU A 277 -11.49 7.93 13.46
CA LEU A 277 -11.10 6.52 13.40
C LEU A 277 -10.01 6.27 12.35
N PHE A 278 -10.10 6.88 11.16
CA PHE A 278 -9.07 6.75 10.12
C PHE A 278 -7.74 7.40 10.53
N ARG A 279 -7.77 8.49 11.30
CA ARG A 279 -6.57 9.10 11.89
C ARG A 279 -5.95 8.20 12.94
N ASP A 280 -6.76 7.62 13.84
CA ASP A 280 -6.27 6.66 14.85
C ASP A 280 -5.63 5.42 14.22
N MET A 281 -6.15 4.97 13.08
CA MET A 281 -5.61 3.86 12.30
C MET A 281 -4.50 4.27 11.31
N GLU A 282 -4.25 5.58 11.13
CA GLU A 282 -3.27 6.16 10.20
C GLU A 282 -3.52 5.80 8.72
N PHE A 283 -4.80 5.71 8.32
CA PHE A 283 -5.21 5.39 6.95
C PHE A 283 -5.23 6.64 6.06
N LYS A 284 -4.05 7.12 5.68
CA LYS A 284 -3.83 8.39 4.98
C LYS A 284 -4.68 8.57 3.72
N ALA A 285 -4.80 7.52 2.88
CA ALA A 285 -5.59 7.59 1.66
C ALA A 285 -7.08 7.83 1.94
N TRP A 286 -7.63 7.21 2.97
CA TRP A 286 -9.04 7.39 3.35
C TRP A 286 -9.28 8.69 4.09
N ILE A 287 -8.29 9.19 4.82
CA ILE A 287 -8.32 10.52 5.41
C ILE A 287 -8.41 11.57 4.30
N ALA A 288 -7.55 11.47 3.27
CA ALA A 288 -7.58 12.38 2.13
C ALA A 288 -8.89 12.31 1.36
N GLU A 289 -9.36 11.10 1.02
CA GLU A 289 -10.63 10.86 0.33
C GLU A 289 -11.81 11.50 1.08
N LEU A 290 -11.88 11.28 2.39
CA LEU A 290 -12.98 11.81 3.22
C LEU A 290 -12.85 13.33 3.43
N SER A 291 -11.64 13.88 3.53
CA SER A 291 -11.42 15.32 3.67
C SER A 291 -11.82 16.08 2.40
N ASP A 292 -11.65 15.50 1.22
CA ASP A 292 -12.11 16.06 -0.05
C ASP A 292 -13.66 16.14 -0.13
N GLU A 293 -14.37 15.24 0.56
CA GLU A 293 -15.84 15.19 0.59
C GLU A 293 -16.48 16.13 1.64
N VAL A 294 -15.78 16.41 2.73
CA VAL A 294 -16.36 17.00 3.96
C VAL A 294 -16.18 18.51 4.06
N GLY A 295 -15.27 19.11 3.33
CA GLY A 295 -14.94 20.54 3.42
C GLY A 295 -14.23 20.96 4.71
N ASP A 296 -13.52 22.08 4.68
CA ASP A 296 -12.55 22.54 5.70
C ASP A 296 -13.11 22.73 7.13
N GLU A 297 -14.41 23.01 7.30
CA GLU A 297 -14.99 23.29 8.63
C GLU A 297 -15.10 22.07 9.55
N VAL A 298 -15.37 20.88 9.01
CA VAL A 298 -15.51 19.65 9.82
C VAL A 298 -14.13 19.06 10.13
N ALA A 299 -13.19 19.18 9.19
CA ALA A 299 -11.79 18.76 9.41
C ALA A 299 -11.13 19.53 10.57
N ALA A 300 -11.43 20.83 10.70
CA ALA A 300 -10.95 21.69 11.78
C ALA A 300 -11.60 21.35 13.15
N LYS A 301 -12.88 21.00 13.19
CA LYS A 301 -13.58 20.60 14.43
C LYS A 301 -13.06 19.30 15.02
N VAL A 302 -12.76 18.32 14.16
CA VAL A 302 -12.23 17.01 14.60
C VAL A 302 -10.78 17.13 15.07
N ALA A 303 -9.97 18.02 14.47
CA ALA A 303 -8.63 18.31 14.97
C ALA A 303 -8.67 18.90 16.39
N ALA A 304 -9.65 19.73 16.69
CA ALA A 304 -9.86 20.33 18.02
C ALA A 304 -10.37 19.32 19.06
N SER A 305 -11.23 18.34 18.67
CA SER A 305 -11.76 17.32 19.59
C SER A 305 -10.74 16.24 19.93
N ALA A 306 -9.84 15.87 19.01
CA ALA A 306 -8.74 14.94 19.25
C ALA A 306 -7.72 15.48 20.27
N ALA A 307 -7.46 16.80 20.22
CA ALA A 307 -6.62 17.47 21.22
C ALA A 307 -7.23 17.45 22.63
N SER A 308 -8.59 17.40 22.75
CA SER A 308 -9.29 17.34 24.04
C SER A 308 -9.44 15.93 24.60
N SER A 309 -9.40 14.89 23.78
CA SER A 309 -9.51 13.49 24.20
C SER A 309 -8.17 12.88 24.64
N SER A 310 -7.06 13.33 24.08
CA SER A 310 -5.72 12.92 24.54
C SER A 310 -5.38 13.43 25.95
N ALA A 311 -6.02 14.53 26.37
CA ALA A 311 -5.87 15.08 27.72
C ALA A 311 -6.63 14.30 28.83
N LYS A 312 -7.54 13.36 28.46
CA LYS A 312 -8.34 12.59 29.42
C LYS A 312 -7.90 11.13 29.64
N SER A 313 -7.04 10.57 28.78
CA SER A 313 -6.57 9.19 28.92
C SER A 313 -5.20 9.04 29.59
N SER A 314 -4.50 10.14 29.91
CA SER A 314 -3.17 10.13 30.57
C SER A 314 -3.21 10.13 32.10
N ALA A 315 -4.39 9.86 32.72
CA ALA A 315 -4.56 9.89 34.20
C ALA A 315 -4.51 8.52 34.86
N ALA A 316 -3.92 7.50 34.26
CA ALA A 316 -3.73 6.20 34.95
C ALA A 316 -2.44 5.52 34.42
N THR A 317 -1.35 5.89 34.94
CA THR A 317 -0.12 5.18 35.35
C THR A 317 1.05 6.14 35.35
N ALA A 318 1.32 6.74 36.50
CA ALA A 318 2.48 7.60 36.72
C ALA A 318 3.69 6.73 37.10
N SER A 319 4.74 6.76 36.30
CA SER A 319 6.11 6.67 36.79
C SER A 319 6.87 7.90 36.30
N GLU A 320 7.48 8.56 37.25
CA GLU A 320 8.05 9.88 37.20
C GLU A 320 9.14 10.03 36.12
N ASN A 321 8.93 10.94 35.14
CA ASN A 321 9.96 11.73 34.50
C ASN A 321 9.42 13.16 34.27
N ASP A 322 10.00 14.11 34.97
CA ASP A 322 9.48 15.49 35.16
C ASP A 322 9.73 16.46 34.00
N ASP A 323 10.15 16.01 32.80
CA ASP A 323 10.56 16.88 31.70
C ASP A 323 9.51 17.09 30.59
N GLU A 324 8.31 16.46 30.65
CA GLU A 324 7.29 16.55 29.57
C GLU A 324 6.28 17.70 29.70
N LYS A 325 6.43 18.62 30.64
CA LYS A 325 5.36 19.57 31.02
C LYS A 325 5.27 20.87 30.24
N ASN A 326 6.01 21.05 29.12
CA ASN A 326 5.96 22.34 28.38
C ASN A 326 6.14 22.20 26.86
N ILE A 327 5.39 21.33 26.22
CA ILE A 327 5.31 21.32 24.73
C ILE A 327 4.21 22.33 24.36
N PRO A 328 4.51 23.40 23.61
CA PRO A 328 3.49 24.32 23.14
C PRO A 328 2.46 23.60 22.28
N THR A 329 1.18 23.79 22.60
CA THR A 329 0.09 23.34 21.72
C THR A 329 0.11 24.22 20.49
N PRO A 330 0.21 23.66 19.26
CA PRO A 330 0.26 24.47 18.03
C PRO A 330 -1.01 25.27 17.85
N GLU A 331 -0.89 26.51 17.38
CA GLU A 331 -2.03 27.22 16.81
C GLU A 331 -2.47 26.47 15.56
N VAL A 332 -3.76 26.13 15.49
CA VAL A 332 -4.36 25.48 14.32
C VAL A 332 -4.18 26.41 13.12
N PHE A 333 -3.64 25.91 12.02
CA PHE A 333 -3.55 26.65 10.75
C PHE A 333 -4.94 27.14 10.35
N SER A 334 -5.20 28.42 10.43
CA SER A 334 -6.54 29.03 10.24
C SER A 334 -6.72 29.73 8.88
N GLY A 335 -5.99 29.28 7.83
CA GLY A 335 -6.22 29.82 6.48
C GLY A 335 -4.95 30.06 5.68
N LYS A 336 -5.08 30.50 4.42
CA LYS A 336 -3.98 30.92 3.55
C LYS A 336 -3.26 32.11 4.15
N GLY A 337 -1.91 32.06 4.13
CA GLY A 337 -1.08 33.21 4.47
C GLY A 337 -1.25 34.36 3.47
N GLU A 338 -0.71 35.51 3.80
CA GLU A 338 -0.53 36.60 2.85
C GLU A 338 0.74 36.31 2.04
N TYR A 339 0.56 35.89 0.78
CA TYR A 339 1.66 35.53 -0.10
C TYR A 339 1.88 36.63 -1.13
N GLU A 340 3.13 37.10 -1.23
CA GLU A 340 3.54 38.18 -2.11
C GLU A 340 4.30 37.66 -3.31
N ILE A 341 3.95 38.11 -4.52
CA ILE A 341 4.72 37.82 -5.73
C ILE A 341 5.54 39.10 -6.04
N ILE A 342 6.86 38.97 -6.06
CA ILE A 342 7.78 40.10 -6.16
C ILE A 342 8.19 40.32 -7.62
N PHE A 343 7.72 41.42 -8.21
CA PHE A 343 8.11 41.87 -9.53
C PHE A 343 9.04 43.10 -9.52
N GLU A 344 9.01 43.85 -8.43
CA GLU A 344 9.71 45.13 -8.35
C GLU A 344 10.94 45.05 -7.42
N GLN A 345 12.02 45.75 -7.81
CA GLN A 345 13.26 45.77 -7.02
C GLN A 345 13.06 46.31 -5.60
N THR A 346 12.17 47.29 -5.42
CA THR A 346 11.86 47.90 -4.12
C THR A 346 11.27 46.90 -3.13
N ASP A 347 10.45 45.95 -3.61
CA ASP A 347 9.86 44.90 -2.78
C ASP A 347 10.90 43.84 -2.44
N LEU A 348 11.77 43.47 -3.39
CA LEU A 348 12.89 42.61 -3.14
C LEU A 348 13.85 43.21 -2.10
N ASP A 349 14.18 44.51 -2.20
CA ASP A 349 15.06 45.17 -1.25
C ASP A 349 14.47 45.12 0.17
N ARG A 350 13.17 45.34 0.32
CA ARG A 350 12.45 45.21 1.59
C ARG A 350 12.56 43.80 2.16
N TRP A 351 12.34 42.78 1.35
CA TRP A 351 12.45 41.37 1.77
C TRP A 351 13.90 41.00 2.12
N ILE A 352 14.90 41.47 1.39
CA ILE A 352 16.32 41.27 1.70
C ILE A 352 16.68 41.80 3.10
N GLU A 353 16.16 42.98 3.50
CA GLU A 353 16.37 43.48 4.84
C GLU A 353 15.64 42.63 5.92
N GLN A 354 14.47 42.13 5.64
CA GLN A 354 13.77 41.18 6.53
C GLN A 354 14.56 39.87 6.67
N LEU A 355 15.04 39.29 5.57
CA LEU A 355 15.87 38.09 5.58
C LEU A 355 17.13 38.25 6.41
N LYS A 356 17.85 39.36 6.26
CA LYS A 356 19.08 39.67 7.03
C LYS A 356 18.80 39.85 8.52
N SER A 357 17.65 40.36 8.90
CA SER A 357 17.28 40.61 10.28
C SER A 357 16.61 39.47 11.00
N SER A 358 16.21 38.44 10.26
CA SER A 358 15.52 37.26 10.81
C SER A 358 16.49 36.35 11.57
N GLU A 359 16.02 35.73 12.65
CA GLU A 359 16.78 34.71 13.38
C GLU A 359 16.83 33.38 12.58
N LEU A 360 15.77 33.08 11.86
CA LEU A 360 15.62 31.89 11.02
C LEU A 360 14.84 32.28 9.78
N LEU A 361 15.25 31.79 8.62
CA LEU A 361 14.50 31.93 7.38
C LEU A 361 14.24 30.56 6.74
N ALA A 362 13.04 30.37 6.22
CA ALA A 362 12.73 29.28 5.29
C ALA A 362 13.07 29.74 3.86
N PHE A 363 13.63 28.83 3.08
CA PHE A 363 14.05 29.08 1.70
C PHE A 363 13.77 27.85 0.85
N ASP A 364 13.31 28.07 -0.38
CA ASP A 364 13.07 27.03 -1.37
C ASP A 364 13.34 27.54 -2.78
N THR A 365 13.62 26.63 -3.74
CA THR A 365 13.87 26.94 -5.15
C THR A 365 12.93 26.20 -6.06
N GLU A 366 12.30 26.92 -6.96
CA GLU A 366 11.51 26.37 -8.04
C GLU A 366 12.34 26.21 -9.31
N THR A 367 12.25 25.05 -9.96
CA THR A 367 13.22 24.68 -11.01
C THR A 367 12.57 24.03 -12.23
N THR A 368 13.32 23.98 -13.34
CA THR A 368 12.90 23.36 -14.60
C THR A 368 12.94 21.83 -14.58
N SER A 369 13.65 21.19 -13.63
CA SER A 369 13.95 19.75 -13.66
C SER A 369 14.26 19.21 -12.27
N LEU A 370 13.91 17.96 -12.00
CA LEU A 370 14.35 17.21 -10.81
C LEU A 370 15.82 16.76 -10.90
N ASN A 371 16.42 16.76 -12.11
CA ASN A 371 17.86 16.54 -12.25
C ASN A 371 18.61 17.79 -11.83
N TYR A 372 19.11 17.81 -10.62
CA TYR A 372 19.75 18.98 -10.02
C TYR A 372 20.97 19.50 -10.80
N LYS A 373 21.65 18.66 -11.61
CA LYS A 373 22.79 19.09 -12.44
C LYS A 373 22.39 19.91 -13.67
N ASP A 374 21.18 19.70 -14.16
CA ASP A 374 20.65 20.37 -15.34
C ASP A 374 19.52 21.34 -15.00
N ALA A 375 19.07 21.35 -13.72
CA ALA A 375 18.00 22.20 -13.26
C ALA A 375 18.41 23.69 -13.31
N GLU A 376 17.53 24.50 -13.89
CA GLU A 376 17.62 25.95 -13.87
C GLU A 376 16.62 26.54 -12.88
N ILE A 377 17.01 27.58 -12.15
CA ILE A 377 16.13 28.29 -11.22
C ILE A 377 15.10 29.08 -12.01
N VAL A 378 13.81 28.79 -11.77
CA VAL A 378 12.66 29.50 -12.32
C VAL A 378 12.22 30.61 -11.35
N GLY A 379 12.36 30.39 -10.06
CA GLY A 379 12.09 31.36 -9.02
C GLY A 379 12.61 30.89 -7.66
N VAL A 380 12.53 31.77 -6.68
CA VAL A 380 12.90 31.50 -5.28
C VAL A 380 11.79 31.95 -4.36
N SER A 381 11.56 31.20 -3.30
CA SER A 381 10.59 31.56 -2.26
C SER A 381 11.24 31.61 -0.88
N PHE A 382 10.68 32.42 0.00
CA PHE A 382 11.17 32.58 1.37
C PHE A 382 10.05 32.99 2.34
N CYS A 383 10.23 32.57 3.60
CA CYS A 383 9.36 32.91 4.70
C CYS A 383 10.20 33.15 5.96
N VAL A 384 9.88 34.21 6.69
CA VAL A 384 10.55 34.55 7.98
C VAL A 384 9.55 34.57 9.14
N GLU A 385 8.27 34.64 8.85
CA GLU A 385 7.17 34.63 9.81
C GLU A 385 6.03 33.82 9.23
N ALA A 386 5.50 32.88 9.99
CA ALA A 386 4.44 32.00 9.56
C ALA A 386 3.21 32.79 9.05
N GLY A 387 2.78 32.51 7.83
CA GLY A 387 1.70 33.21 7.13
C GLY A 387 2.16 34.42 6.29
N ASN A 388 3.43 34.77 6.30
CA ASN A 388 3.99 35.86 5.51
C ASN A 388 5.18 35.33 4.68
N ALA A 389 4.91 34.98 3.43
CA ALA A 389 5.88 34.39 2.51
C ALA A 389 5.88 35.13 1.16
N ALA A 390 6.98 35.01 0.44
CA ALA A 390 7.12 35.63 -0.86
C ALA A 390 7.73 34.70 -1.89
N TYR A 391 7.33 34.90 -3.14
CA TYR A 391 7.92 34.28 -4.32
C TYR A 391 8.48 35.33 -5.25
N VAL A 392 9.69 35.12 -5.74
CA VAL A 392 10.37 35.95 -6.74
C VAL A 392 10.44 35.15 -8.05
N PRO A 393 9.58 35.42 -9.03
CA PRO A 393 9.67 34.81 -10.37
C PRO A 393 10.90 35.38 -11.09
N LEU A 394 11.66 34.49 -11.77
CA LEU A 394 12.96 34.84 -12.39
C LEU A 394 13.10 34.33 -13.83
N ALA A 395 12.43 33.24 -14.17
CA ALA A 395 12.61 32.60 -15.49
C ALA A 395 11.35 31.87 -16.01
N HIS A 396 10.14 32.38 -15.72
CA HIS A 396 8.95 31.92 -16.40
C HIS A 396 8.95 32.36 -17.86
N ASP A 397 8.65 31.45 -18.78
CA ASP A 397 8.78 31.66 -20.22
C ASP A 397 7.52 31.27 -21.03
N TYR A 398 6.38 31.12 -20.35
CA TYR A 398 5.12 30.87 -21.02
C TYR A 398 4.64 32.10 -21.85
N ALA A 399 3.81 31.88 -22.86
CA ALA A 399 3.31 32.94 -23.72
C ALA A 399 2.48 33.97 -22.94
N GLY A 400 2.97 35.21 -22.85
CA GLY A 400 2.34 36.29 -22.10
C GLY A 400 2.85 36.43 -20.67
N ALA A 401 3.92 35.76 -20.31
CA ALA A 401 4.56 35.96 -18.99
C ALA A 401 4.92 37.44 -18.78
N PRO A 402 4.64 38.02 -17.59
CA PRO A 402 5.01 39.40 -17.27
C PRO A 402 6.52 39.58 -17.20
N ASP A 403 6.99 40.83 -17.27
CA ASP A 403 8.40 41.14 -17.02
C ASP A 403 8.78 40.71 -15.61
N GLN A 404 9.93 40.03 -15.48
CA GLN A 404 10.44 39.50 -14.22
C GLN A 404 11.78 40.15 -13.88
N LEU A 405 12.17 40.11 -12.60
CA LEU A 405 13.49 40.57 -12.17
C LEU A 405 14.58 39.70 -12.83
N ASN A 406 15.73 40.33 -13.09
CA ASN A 406 16.85 39.60 -13.66
C ASN A 406 17.43 38.57 -12.68
N ARG A 407 17.39 37.30 -13.09
CA ARG A 407 17.80 36.16 -12.24
C ARG A 407 19.19 36.32 -11.66
N ASP A 408 20.17 36.66 -12.48
CA ASP A 408 21.56 36.77 -12.00
C ASP A 408 21.74 37.91 -11.02
N ALA A 409 21.05 39.04 -11.21
CA ALA A 409 21.06 40.18 -10.31
C ALA A 409 20.38 39.85 -8.96
N VAL A 410 19.27 39.17 -8.96
CA VAL A 410 18.56 38.70 -7.74
C VAL A 410 19.43 37.70 -6.97
N LEU A 411 19.97 36.70 -7.66
CA LEU A 411 20.83 35.69 -7.03
C LEU A 411 22.10 36.33 -6.47
N ALA A 412 22.69 37.33 -7.13
CA ALA A 412 23.85 38.07 -6.61
C ALA A 412 23.51 38.83 -5.32
N GLN A 413 22.29 39.36 -5.16
CA GLN A 413 21.83 40.04 -3.96
C GLN A 413 21.51 39.06 -2.82
N LEU A 414 20.97 37.88 -3.13
CA LEU A 414 20.68 36.81 -2.15
C LEU A 414 21.94 36.04 -1.71
N LYS A 415 22.97 35.97 -2.56
CA LYS A 415 24.20 35.22 -2.30
C LYS A 415 24.84 35.51 -0.94
N PRO A 416 25.01 36.77 -0.47
CA PRO A 416 25.61 37.05 0.85
C PRO A 416 24.79 36.43 1.99
N ILE A 417 23.47 36.36 1.88
CA ILE A 417 22.56 35.77 2.88
C ILE A 417 22.64 34.23 2.83
N LEU A 418 22.62 33.68 1.62
CA LEU A 418 22.65 32.24 1.41
C LEU A 418 23.99 31.61 1.80
N GLU A 419 25.11 32.35 1.62
CA GLU A 419 26.45 31.89 1.99
C GLU A 419 26.85 32.23 3.43
N ASP A 420 26.01 33.00 4.15
CA ASP A 420 26.26 33.30 5.57
C ASP A 420 25.98 32.07 6.43
N LYS A 421 27.03 31.58 7.10
CA LYS A 421 26.94 30.42 8.00
C LYS A 421 26.23 30.74 9.33
N ASP A 422 26.18 32.02 9.70
CA ASP A 422 25.61 32.47 10.96
C ASP A 422 24.11 32.83 10.79
N GLN A 423 23.66 33.06 9.56
CA GLN A 423 22.24 33.18 9.22
C GLN A 423 21.60 31.80 9.14
N LYS A 424 20.75 31.44 10.11
CA LYS A 424 20.11 30.16 10.19
C LYS A 424 19.04 29.97 9.10
N LYS A 425 19.02 28.78 8.50
CA LYS A 425 18.09 28.42 7.44
C LYS A 425 17.42 27.12 7.76
N VAL A 426 16.16 27.01 7.35
CA VAL A 426 15.37 25.78 7.31
C VAL A 426 14.83 25.58 5.90
N GLY A 427 14.79 24.34 5.46
CA GLY A 427 14.17 23.94 4.19
C GLY A 427 13.56 22.54 4.27
N GLN A 428 13.00 22.12 3.17
CA GLN A 428 12.48 20.77 2.98
C GLN A 428 13.32 20.05 1.92
N HIS A 429 14.13 19.08 2.29
CA HIS A 429 15.08 18.41 1.37
C HIS A 429 16.13 19.40 0.79
N MET A 430 16.65 20.26 1.64
CA MET A 430 17.53 21.40 1.34
C MET A 430 18.81 21.03 0.54
N LYS A 431 19.19 19.77 0.52
CA LYS A 431 20.32 19.28 -0.28
C LYS A 431 20.06 19.47 -1.79
N TYR A 432 18.82 19.33 -2.26
CA TYR A 432 18.46 19.62 -3.64
C TYR A 432 18.69 21.09 -3.99
N ASP A 433 18.22 22.01 -3.15
CA ASP A 433 18.40 23.44 -3.35
C ASP A 433 19.88 23.85 -3.32
N ALA A 434 20.67 23.21 -2.45
CA ALA A 434 22.10 23.42 -2.41
C ALA A 434 22.77 23.09 -3.74
N HIS A 435 22.38 21.97 -4.39
CA HIS A 435 22.88 21.60 -5.73
C HIS A 435 22.46 22.60 -6.80
N VAL A 436 21.20 23.00 -6.80
CA VAL A 436 20.67 23.97 -7.78
C VAL A 436 21.42 25.31 -7.64
N LEU A 437 21.60 25.80 -6.42
CA LEU A 437 22.36 27.03 -6.14
C LEU A 437 23.84 26.91 -6.55
N ALA A 438 24.45 25.74 -6.40
CA ALA A 438 25.83 25.49 -6.81
C ALA A 438 26.03 25.64 -8.32
N ASN A 439 25.01 25.35 -9.15
CA ASN A 439 25.05 25.62 -10.59
C ASN A 439 25.24 27.12 -10.92
N TYR A 440 24.85 28.01 -9.98
CA TYR A 440 25.01 29.47 -10.08
C TYR A 440 26.20 30.00 -9.27
N GLY A 441 27.08 29.13 -8.77
CA GLY A 441 28.23 29.48 -7.98
C GLY A 441 27.92 30.04 -6.58
N ILE A 442 26.79 29.65 -6.02
CA ILE A 442 26.34 29.96 -4.67
C ILE A 442 26.53 28.72 -3.79
N GLN A 443 27.31 28.88 -2.69
CA GLN A 443 27.51 27.83 -1.70
C GLN A 443 26.53 28.02 -0.54
N LEU A 444 25.47 27.25 -0.47
CA LEU A 444 24.49 27.31 0.60
C LEU A 444 25.15 26.94 1.94
N LYS A 445 25.05 27.81 2.94
CA LYS A 445 25.58 27.62 4.29
C LYS A 445 24.54 28.03 5.35
N GLY A 446 24.80 27.68 6.60
CA GLY A 446 23.89 28.01 7.70
C GLY A 446 22.57 27.23 7.69
N VAL A 447 22.50 26.13 6.98
CA VAL A 447 21.34 25.19 7.04
C VAL A 447 21.40 24.51 8.41
N GLU A 448 20.58 24.98 9.33
CA GLU A 448 20.47 24.45 10.69
C GLU A 448 19.42 23.35 10.79
N PHE A 449 18.38 23.42 9.93
CA PHE A 449 17.23 22.54 9.98
C PHE A 449 16.77 22.10 8.59
N ASP A 450 16.27 20.86 8.52
CA ASP A 450 15.61 20.28 7.35
C ASP A 450 14.38 19.53 7.85
N THR A 451 13.19 19.94 7.44
CA THR A 451 11.91 19.39 7.95
C THR A 451 11.68 17.94 7.55
N MET A 452 12.24 17.50 6.43
CA MET A 452 12.27 16.08 6.04
C MET A 452 13.06 15.25 7.06
N LEU A 453 14.27 15.74 7.43
CA LEU A 453 15.13 15.05 8.40
C LEU A 453 14.60 15.16 9.83
N GLU A 454 14.00 16.30 10.23
CA GLU A 454 13.30 16.43 11.52
C GLU A 454 12.23 15.38 11.67
N SER A 455 11.37 15.24 10.66
CA SER A 455 10.31 14.23 10.65
C SER A 455 10.85 12.80 10.63
N TYR A 456 11.89 12.55 9.86
CA TYR A 456 12.50 11.23 9.76
C TYR A 456 13.10 10.77 11.10
N VAL A 457 13.85 11.63 11.78
CA VAL A 457 14.44 11.31 13.08
C VAL A 457 13.37 11.21 14.17
N LEU A 458 12.31 12.02 14.09
CA LEU A 458 11.20 11.98 15.04
C LEU A 458 10.44 10.66 14.95
N ASP A 459 10.14 10.18 13.72
CA ASP A 459 9.43 8.93 13.45
C ASP A 459 9.66 8.49 12.00
N SER A 460 10.64 7.62 11.77
CA SER A 460 11.10 7.19 10.43
C SER A 460 10.07 6.43 9.59
N VAL A 461 8.95 6.01 10.18
CA VAL A 461 7.87 5.28 9.48
C VAL A 461 6.56 6.07 9.41
N ALA A 462 6.53 7.26 10.00
CA ALA A 462 5.31 8.05 10.15
C ALA A 462 4.68 8.48 8.83
N THR A 463 5.51 8.86 7.87
CA THR A 463 5.09 9.38 6.56
C THR A 463 6.13 9.03 5.48
N LYS A 464 5.90 9.52 4.26
CA LYS A 464 6.93 9.55 3.22
C LYS A 464 7.96 10.67 3.44
N HIS A 465 7.77 11.51 4.44
CA HIS A 465 8.56 12.70 4.76
C HIS A 465 8.58 13.76 3.64
N ASP A 466 7.66 13.67 2.66
CA ASP A 466 7.40 14.74 1.70
C ASP A 466 6.54 15.85 2.35
N MET A 467 6.60 17.07 1.83
CA MET A 467 5.91 18.23 2.37
C MET A 467 4.40 18.03 2.48
N ASP A 468 3.75 17.48 1.44
CA ASP A 468 2.32 17.23 1.42
C ASP A 468 1.89 16.32 2.59
N SER A 469 2.62 15.21 2.77
CA SER A 469 2.35 14.25 3.84
C SER A 469 2.59 14.83 5.22
N LEU A 470 3.63 15.66 5.37
CA LEU A 470 3.98 16.32 6.64
C LEU A 470 2.96 17.40 6.98
N SER A 471 2.60 18.25 6.02
CA SER A 471 1.60 19.31 6.20
C SER A 471 0.25 18.72 6.62
N LEU A 472 -0.21 17.68 5.91
CA LEU A 472 -1.46 17.02 6.25
C LEU A 472 -1.42 16.39 7.65
N LYS A 473 -0.29 15.74 8.03
CA LYS A 473 -0.16 15.06 9.32
C LYS A 473 -0.04 16.03 10.49
N TYR A 474 0.84 17.03 10.38
CA TYR A 474 1.23 17.85 11.52
C TYR A 474 0.51 19.18 11.59
N LEU A 475 0.08 19.74 10.44
CA LEU A 475 -0.61 21.02 10.38
C LEU A 475 -2.12 20.84 10.07
N GLY A 476 -2.57 19.63 9.64
CA GLY A 476 -3.94 19.40 9.18
C GLY A 476 -4.27 20.14 7.88
N HIS A 477 -3.25 20.65 7.17
CA HIS A 477 -3.39 21.44 5.96
C HIS A 477 -3.08 20.61 4.72
N LYS A 478 -3.90 20.71 3.69
CA LYS A 478 -3.69 20.11 2.38
C LYS A 478 -3.05 21.15 1.47
N THR A 479 -1.78 20.93 1.14
CA THR A 479 -1.02 21.78 0.21
C THR A 479 -1.56 21.66 -1.21
N VAL A 480 -1.31 22.66 -2.03
CA VAL A 480 -1.51 22.58 -3.48
C VAL A 480 -0.46 21.64 -4.05
N LYS A 481 -0.87 20.61 -4.80
CA LYS A 481 0.08 19.66 -5.40
C LYS A 481 0.61 20.21 -6.72
N PHE A 482 1.87 19.90 -7.04
CA PHE A 482 2.45 20.26 -8.33
C PHE A 482 1.60 19.79 -9.52
N GLU A 483 1.02 18.59 -9.43
CA GLU A 483 0.13 18.06 -10.47
C GLU A 483 -1.16 18.86 -10.68
N ASP A 484 -1.62 19.61 -9.68
CA ASP A 484 -2.86 20.41 -9.76
C ASP A 484 -2.62 21.68 -10.58
N ILE A 485 -1.39 22.21 -10.59
CA ILE A 485 -0.99 23.40 -11.37
C ILE A 485 -0.26 23.06 -12.69
N ALA A 486 0.45 21.94 -12.75
CA ALA A 486 1.25 21.52 -13.91
C ALA A 486 0.52 20.51 -14.82
N GLY A 487 -0.57 19.86 -14.34
CA GLY A 487 -1.19 18.73 -15.03
C GLY A 487 -0.43 17.42 -14.84
N LYS A 488 -0.87 16.34 -15.53
CA LYS A 488 -0.38 14.96 -15.34
C LYS A 488 0.08 14.29 -16.61
N GLY A 489 1.03 13.36 -16.47
CA GLY A 489 1.49 12.47 -17.55
C GLY A 489 2.33 13.17 -18.61
N ALA A 490 2.28 12.68 -19.86
CA ALA A 490 3.15 13.17 -20.95
C ALA A 490 2.90 14.64 -21.37
N LYS A 491 1.84 15.28 -20.85
CA LYS A 491 1.51 16.69 -21.11
C LYS A 491 1.75 17.58 -19.88
N GLN A 492 2.37 17.04 -18.83
CA GLN A 492 2.70 17.82 -17.65
C GLN A 492 3.67 18.94 -18.00
N LEU A 493 3.35 20.14 -17.56
CA LEU A 493 4.18 21.32 -17.76
C LEU A 493 5.40 21.29 -16.83
N THR A 494 6.50 21.88 -17.27
CA THR A 494 7.60 22.25 -16.40
C THR A 494 7.28 23.54 -15.67
N PHE A 495 7.91 23.81 -14.50
CA PHE A 495 7.54 24.94 -13.65
C PHE A 495 7.59 26.29 -14.37
N ASN A 496 8.59 26.52 -15.25
CA ASN A 496 8.71 27.72 -16.06
C ASN A 496 7.53 27.97 -17.02
N GLN A 497 6.78 26.93 -17.34
CA GLN A 497 5.61 27.01 -18.24
C GLN A 497 4.28 27.26 -17.52
N ILE A 498 4.28 27.22 -16.18
CA ILE A 498 3.10 27.49 -15.33
C ILE A 498 2.92 28.99 -15.19
N GLY A 499 1.66 29.47 -15.24
CA GLY A 499 1.34 30.88 -15.01
C GLY A 499 1.76 31.34 -13.62
N ILE A 500 2.38 32.53 -13.53
CA ILE A 500 2.89 33.05 -12.24
C ILE A 500 1.77 33.22 -11.21
N GLU A 501 0.53 33.48 -11.66
CA GLU A 501 -0.64 33.62 -10.78
C GLU A 501 -0.96 32.30 -10.03
N GLU A 502 -0.59 31.14 -10.59
CA GLU A 502 -0.73 29.82 -9.98
C GLU A 502 0.58 29.38 -9.31
N ALA A 503 1.71 29.59 -9.97
CA ALA A 503 3.03 29.22 -9.49
C ALA A 503 3.47 30.02 -8.25
N GLY A 504 3.14 31.31 -8.18
CA GLY A 504 3.54 32.18 -7.07
C GLY A 504 2.95 31.78 -5.73
N PRO A 505 1.61 31.63 -5.62
CA PRO A 505 1.01 31.12 -4.39
C PRO A 505 1.48 29.72 -4.00
N TYR A 506 1.70 28.82 -4.97
CA TYR A 506 2.27 27.50 -4.73
C TYR A 506 3.66 27.58 -4.08
N ALA A 507 4.60 28.26 -4.71
CA ALA A 507 5.97 28.37 -4.22
C ALA A 507 6.09 29.11 -2.86
N ALA A 508 5.26 30.16 -2.66
CA ALA A 508 5.22 30.86 -1.38
C ALA A 508 4.59 30.01 -0.27
N GLU A 509 3.59 29.17 -0.59
CA GLU A 509 3.02 28.19 0.33
C GLU A 509 4.10 27.20 0.80
N ASP A 510 4.96 26.71 -0.10
CA ASP A 510 6.00 25.74 0.24
C ASP A 510 6.99 26.32 1.27
N ALA A 511 7.39 27.59 1.14
CA ALA A 511 8.23 28.26 2.12
C ALA A 511 7.53 28.49 3.48
N ASP A 512 6.23 28.87 3.49
CA ASP A 512 5.42 29.07 4.71
C ASP A 512 5.22 27.73 5.43
N ILE A 513 4.81 26.69 4.69
CA ILE A 513 4.60 25.36 5.26
C ILE A 513 5.90 24.77 5.81
N THR A 514 7.02 24.98 5.15
CA THR A 514 8.34 24.59 5.67
C THR A 514 8.63 25.21 7.02
N LEU A 515 8.44 26.52 7.17
CA LEU A 515 8.66 27.21 8.45
C LEU A 515 7.69 26.70 9.53
N ARG A 516 6.41 26.52 9.22
CA ARG A 516 5.41 25.98 10.15
C ARG A 516 5.69 24.54 10.57
N LEU A 517 6.13 23.69 9.63
CA LEU A 517 6.53 22.32 9.93
C LEU A 517 7.72 22.30 10.90
N HIS A 518 8.73 23.13 10.68
CA HIS A 518 9.84 23.28 11.62
C HIS A 518 9.34 23.70 13.01
N GLN A 519 8.50 24.73 13.10
CA GLN A 519 7.93 25.21 14.38
C GLN A 519 7.13 24.13 15.11
N MET A 520 6.57 23.14 14.37
CA MET A 520 5.84 22.02 14.91
C MET A 520 6.76 20.84 15.29
N LEU A 521 7.69 20.48 14.42
CA LEU A 521 8.52 19.27 14.55
C LEU A 521 9.67 19.47 15.53
N TRP A 522 10.36 20.61 15.43
CA TRP A 522 11.55 20.87 16.22
C TRP A 522 11.32 20.84 17.74
N PRO A 523 10.27 21.45 18.32
CA PRO A 523 10.02 21.35 19.75
C PRO A 523 9.81 19.91 20.23
N GLN A 524 9.16 19.08 19.43
CA GLN A 524 8.93 17.67 19.73
C GLN A 524 10.24 16.86 19.68
N LEU A 525 11.08 17.15 18.68
CA LEU A 525 12.38 16.52 18.52
C LEU A 525 13.35 16.96 19.60
N ALA A 526 13.41 18.26 19.90
CA ALA A 526 14.28 18.84 20.94
C ALA A 526 13.98 18.29 22.34
N ALA A 527 12.70 17.99 22.64
CA ALA A 527 12.30 17.36 23.90
C ALA A 527 12.83 15.92 24.03
N ARG A 528 13.16 15.25 22.91
CA ARG A 528 13.68 13.88 22.86
C ARG A 528 15.19 13.91 22.67
N LYS A 529 15.93 14.13 23.74
CA LYS A 529 17.38 14.39 23.71
C LYS A 529 18.21 13.43 22.85
N ALA A 530 17.92 12.11 22.91
CA ALA A 530 18.64 11.12 22.10
C ALA A 530 18.42 11.34 20.61
N GLN A 531 17.17 11.56 20.18
CA GLN A 531 16.82 11.82 18.78
C GLN A 531 17.34 13.19 18.31
N ALA A 532 17.26 14.23 19.16
CA ALA A 532 17.85 15.54 18.86
C ALA A 532 19.37 15.46 18.62
N ASN A 533 20.07 14.59 19.38
CA ASN A 533 21.50 14.36 19.13
C ASN A 533 21.72 13.63 17.79
N VAL A 534 20.92 12.62 17.45
CA VAL A 534 21.00 11.95 16.12
C VAL A 534 20.81 12.99 15.00
N PHE A 535 19.81 13.84 15.12
CA PHE A 535 19.58 14.90 14.14
C PHE A 535 20.79 15.85 14.00
N LYS A 536 21.28 16.39 15.12
CA LYS A 536 22.35 17.39 15.12
C LYS A 536 23.73 16.84 14.83
N ASP A 537 24.05 15.65 15.36
CA ASP A 537 25.40 15.11 15.36
C ASP A 537 25.62 14.12 14.20
N ILE A 538 24.54 13.61 13.57
CA ILE A 538 24.61 12.61 12.49
C ILE A 538 23.90 13.12 11.23
N GLU A 539 22.58 13.31 11.24
CA GLU A 539 21.81 13.54 10.02
C GLU A 539 22.15 14.88 9.35
N MET A 540 22.16 15.97 10.09
CA MET A 540 22.51 17.27 9.52
C MET A 540 23.97 17.35 9.06
N PRO A 541 24.98 16.83 9.81
CA PRO A 541 26.37 16.79 9.33
C PRO A 541 26.61 15.86 8.12
N VAL A 542 25.80 14.82 7.92
CA VAL A 542 25.89 13.92 6.75
C VAL A 542 25.43 14.63 5.48
N MET A 543 24.45 15.52 5.54
CA MET A 543 23.90 16.20 4.36
C MET A 543 24.97 16.90 3.50
N PRO A 544 25.88 17.74 4.01
CA PRO A 544 26.94 18.35 3.19
C PRO A 544 27.95 17.32 2.67
N VAL A 545 28.19 16.21 3.36
CA VAL A 545 29.04 15.12 2.86
C VAL A 545 28.39 14.45 1.65
N LEU A 546 27.10 14.15 1.73
CA LEU A 546 26.36 13.59 0.59
C LEU A 546 26.30 14.56 -0.58
N PHE A 547 26.10 15.86 -0.31
CA PHE A 547 26.19 16.90 -1.33
C PHE A 547 27.54 16.87 -2.07
N GLU A 548 28.67 16.82 -1.35
CA GLU A 548 29.99 16.74 -1.99
C GLU A 548 30.17 15.45 -2.79
N MET A 549 29.69 14.32 -2.29
CA MET A 549 29.74 13.03 -3.00
C MET A 549 28.95 13.10 -4.32
N GLU A 550 27.76 13.67 -4.27
CA GLU A 550 26.87 13.85 -5.44
C GLU A 550 27.47 14.85 -6.44
N GLU A 551 28.06 15.97 -5.96
CA GLU A 551 28.75 16.94 -6.80
C GLU A 551 29.96 16.33 -7.52
N ASN A 552 30.76 15.53 -6.81
CA ASN A 552 31.91 14.86 -7.40
C ASN A 552 31.51 13.78 -8.40
N GLY A 553 30.42 13.06 -8.16
CA GLY A 553 29.94 11.97 -9.02
C GLY A 553 30.95 10.83 -9.19
N ALA A 554 30.59 9.83 -9.94
CA ALA A 554 31.41 8.66 -10.27
C ALA A 554 31.85 8.68 -11.73
N LEU A 555 33.15 8.47 -11.98
CA LEU A 555 33.68 8.33 -13.33
C LEU A 555 33.46 6.90 -13.82
N ILE A 556 32.91 6.79 -15.03
CA ILE A 556 32.69 5.49 -15.68
C ILE A 556 33.36 5.43 -17.05
N ASP A 557 33.79 4.23 -17.43
CA ASP A 557 34.26 3.88 -18.77
C ASP A 557 33.08 3.43 -19.62
N ALA A 558 32.51 4.36 -20.40
CA ALA A 558 31.36 4.08 -21.23
C ALA A 558 31.66 3.09 -22.36
N GLU A 559 32.88 3.05 -22.87
CA GLU A 559 33.28 2.11 -23.95
C GLU A 559 33.22 0.68 -23.44
N LYS A 560 33.75 0.42 -22.24
CA LYS A 560 33.63 -0.90 -21.57
C LYS A 560 32.18 -1.32 -21.38
N LEU A 561 31.31 -0.42 -20.97
CA LEU A 561 29.88 -0.72 -20.79
C LEU A 561 29.21 -1.03 -22.14
N HIS A 562 29.54 -0.31 -23.21
CA HIS A 562 29.02 -0.59 -24.54
C HIS A 562 29.52 -1.94 -25.07
N GLU A 563 30.81 -2.25 -24.89
CA GLU A 563 31.37 -3.55 -25.27
C GLU A 563 30.70 -4.70 -24.52
N GLN A 564 30.50 -4.53 -23.23
CA GLN A 564 29.78 -5.51 -22.39
C GLN A 564 28.32 -5.64 -22.79
N SER A 565 27.64 -4.53 -23.12
CA SER A 565 26.28 -4.53 -23.63
C SER A 565 26.15 -5.38 -24.90
N ALA A 566 27.09 -5.24 -25.84
CA ALA A 566 27.12 -6.01 -27.09
C ALA A 566 27.33 -7.52 -26.79
N GLN A 567 28.22 -7.87 -25.86
CA GLN A 567 28.45 -9.26 -25.44
C GLN A 567 27.22 -9.87 -24.80
N ILE A 568 26.54 -9.12 -23.91
CA ILE A 568 25.29 -9.56 -23.27
C ILE A 568 24.20 -9.74 -24.32
N GLU A 569 24.07 -8.84 -25.28
CA GLU A 569 23.08 -8.95 -26.36
C GLU A 569 23.27 -10.23 -27.18
N GLN A 570 24.53 -10.55 -27.56
CA GLN A 570 24.83 -11.79 -28.25
C GLN A 570 24.43 -13.01 -27.40
N ARG A 571 24.74 -12.99 -26.09
CA ARG A 571 24.39 -14.09 -25.18
C ARG A 571 22.88 -14.24 -25.00
N LEU A 572 22.14 -13.13 -24.92
CA LEU A 572 20.67 -13.14 -24.86
C LEU A 572 20.06 -13.80 -26.09
N GLN A 573 20.59 -13.51 -27.30
CA GLN A 573 20.13 -14.16 -28.54
C GLN A 573 20.43 -15.67 -28.56
N GLU A 574 21.56 -16.11 -28.02
CA GLU A 574 21.88 -17.52 -27.88
C GLU A 574 20.91 -18.22 -26.91
N LEU A 575 20.66 -17.61 -25.77
CA LEU A 575 19.73 -18.12 -24.74
C LEU A 575 18.28 -18.16 -25.25
N GLU A 576 17.87 -17.17 -26.00
CA GLU A 576 16.54 -17.14 -26.61
C GLU A 576 16.36 -18.30 -27.61
N ARG A 577 17.34 -18.54 -28.48
CA ARG A 577 17.31 -19.70 -29.40
C ARG A 577 17.29 -21.02 -28.64
N ALA A 578 18.17 -21.19 -27.64
CA ALA A 578 18.21 -22.40 -26.84
C ALA A 578 16.90 -22.63 -26.07
N ALA A 579 16.28 -21.57 -25.55
CA ALA A 579 14.98 -21.65 -24.88
C ALA A 579 13.85 -22.02 -25.86
N HIS A 580 13.86 -21.49 -27.08
CA HIS A 580 12.90 -21.88 -28.14
C HIS A 580 13.09 -23.31 -28.58
N ASP A 581 14.32 -23.78 -28.73
CA ASP A 581 14.63 -25.17 -29.06
C ASP A 581 14.20 -26.13 -27.95
N SER A 582 14.48 -25.80 -26.68
CA SER A 582 14.06 -26.58 -25.52
C SER A 582 12.53 -26.60 -25.36
N ALA A 583 11.84 -25.52 -25.71
CA ALA A 583 10.38 -25.42 -25.69
C ALA A 583 9.70 -26.05 -26.93
N GLY A 584 10.44 -26.30 -28.01
CA GLY A 584 9.92 -26.75 -29.29
C GLY A 584 9.09 -25.72 -30.05
N GLN A 585 9.10 -24.46 -29.63
CA GLN A 585 8.37 -23.35 -30.26
C GLN A 585 8.94 -21.98 -29.88
N VAL A 586 8.64 -20.98 -30.72
CA VAL A 586 8.98 -19.58 -30.46
C VAL A 586 7.98 -18.97 -29.47
N PHE A 587 8.49 -18.22 -28.49
CA PHE A 587 7.69 -17.49 -27.50
C PHE A 587 8.48 -16.31 -26.92
N ASN A 588 7.79 -15.41 -26.23
CA ASN A 588 8.43 -14.28 -25.56
C ASN A 588 8.88 -14.66 -24.14
N LEU A 589 10.20 -14.75 -23.91
CA LEU A 589 10.83 -15.05 -22.62
C LEU A 589 10.50 -14.00 -21.54
N GLY A 590 10.15 -12.79 -21.93
CA GLY A 590 9.72 -11.72 -21.04
C GLY A 590 8.23 -11.79 -20.66
N SER A 591 7.42 -12.71 -21.24
CA SER A 591 5.99 -12.81 -20.98
C SER A 591 5.66 -13.86 -19.91
N PRO A 592 5.27 -13.48 -18.67
CA PRO A 592 4.91 -14.45 -17.63
C PRO A 592 3.78 -15.40 -18.04
N LYS A 593 2.83 -14.90 -18.87
CA LYS A 593 1.70 -15.70 -19.35
C LYS A 593 2.16 -16.80 -20.31
N GLN A 594 3.01 -16.46 -21.29
CA GLN A 594 3.52 -17.46 -22.25
C GLN A 594 4.44 -18.46 -21.56
N LEU A 595 5.25 -17.99 -20.61
CA LEU A 595 6.10 -18.87 -19.80
C LEU A 595 5.28 -19.87 -19.00
N ALA A 596 4.20 -19.44 -18.34
CA ALA A 596 3.34 -20.34 -17.58
C ALA A 596 2.71 -21.41 -18.49
N GLU A 597 2.20 -21.03 -19.67
CA GLU A 597 1.67 -21.95 -20.66
C GLU A 597 2.71 -23.00 -21.10
N ILE A 598 3.93 -22.57 -21.40
CA ILE A 598 4.99 -23.47 -21.88
C ILE A 598 5.48 -24.41 -20.79
N LEU A 599 5.80 -23.87 -19.62
CA LEU A 599 6.39 -24.65 -18.54
C LEU A 599 5.40 -25.64 -17.94
N PHE A 600 4.19 -25.19 -17.64
CA PHE A 600 3.24 -25.98 -16.85
C PHE A 600 2.22 -26.73 -17.69
N GLU A 601 1.75 -26.17 -18.83
CA GLU A 601 0.74 -26.82 -19.66
C GLU A 601 1.36 -27.70 -20.75
N LYS A 602 2.43 -27.20 -21.45
CA LYS A 602 3.01 -27.93 -22.56
C LYS A 602 4.10 -28.90 -22.15
N GLN A 603 5.03 -28.46 -21.30
CA GLN A 603 6.12 -29.31 -20.78
C GLN A 603 5.70 -30.11 -19.54
N GLY A 604 4.60 -29.73 -18.87
CA GLY A 604 4.05 -30.46 -17.74
C GLY A 604 4.93 -30.41 -16.48
N LEU A 605 5.73 -29.33 -16.29
CA LEU A 605 6.53 -29.15 -15.08
C LEU A 605 5.62 -29.01 -13.85
N PRO A 606 6.10 -29.42 -12.65
CA PRO A 606 5.32 -29.28 -11.43
C PRO A 606 5.03 -27.81 -11.10
N VAL A 607 3.80 -27.52 -10.68
CA VAL A 607 3.42 -26.17 -10.22
C VAL A 607 3.83 -26.02 -8.77
N VAL A 608 4.98 -25.39 -8.54
CA VAL A 608 5.53 -25.12 -7.21
C VAL A 608 4.69 -24.12 -6.44
N LYS A 609 4.29 -23.01 -7.10
CA LYS A 609 3.55 -21.91 -6.47
C LYS A 609 2.54 -21.33 -7.46
N LYS A 610 1.43 -20.83 -6.94
CA LYS A 610 0.44 -20.10 -7.74
C LYS A 610 0.46 -18.60 -7.40
N THR A 611 0.13 -17.79 -8.39
CA THR A 611 -0.11 -16.35 -8.19
C THR A 611 -1.37 -16.13 -7.35
N PRO A 612 -1.59 -14.95 -6.76
CA PRO A 612 -2.83 -14.63 -6.05
C PRO A 612 -4.11 -14.82 -6.90
N LYS A 613 -3.98 -14.77 -8.22
CA LYS A 613 -5.08 -15.04 -9.19
C LYS A 613 -5.22 -16.52 -9.57
N GLY A 614 -4.51 -17.42 -8.90
CA GLY A 614 -4.61 -18.87 -9.11
C GLY A 614 -3.80 -19.45 -10.29
N ALA A 615 -3.20 -18.61 -11.14
CA ALA A 615 -2.34 -19.08 -12.23
C ALA A 615 -0.99 -19.59 -11.72
N PRO A 616 -0.33 -20.56 -12.39
CA PRO A 616 1.02 -20.98 -12.07
C PRO A 616 1.99 -19.78 -12.05
N SER A 617 2.79 -19.68 -11.00
CA SER A 617 3.76 -18.60 -10.84
C SER A 617 5.03 -18.88 -11.64
N THR A 618 5.54 -17.87 -12.34
CA THR A 618 6.86 -17.88 -13.00
C THR A 618 7.81 -16.89 -12.33
N ALA A 619 7.60 -16.62 -11.04
CA ALA A 619 8.48 -15.78 -10.22
C ALA A 619 9.88 -16.42 -10.13
N GLU A 620 10.87 -15.59 -9.82
CA GLU A 620 12.28 -15.99 -9.79
C GLU A 620 12.52 -17.19 -8.86
N GLU A 621 11.94 -17.18 -7.66
CA GLU A 621 12.03 -18.29 -6.69
C GLU A 621 11.50 -19.62 -7.23
N VAL A 622 10.39 -19.59 -7.99
CA VAL A 622 9.81 -20.79 -8.62
C VAL A 622 10.72 -21.30 -9.73
N LEU A 623 11.23 -20.39 -10.55
CA LEU A 623 12.15 -20.78 -11.63
C LEU A 623 13.48 -21.30 -11.08
N GLN A 624 13.97 -20.78 -9.93
CA GLN A 624 15.18 -21.27 -9.27
C GLN A 624 15.01 -22.71 -8.81
N GLU A 625 13.88 -23.04 -8.17
CA GLU A 625 13.59 -24.42 -7.75
C GLU A 625 13.48 -25.36 -8.97
N LEU A 626 12.77 -24.95 -10.01
CA LEU A 626 12.64 -25.74 -11.22
C LEU A 626 13.96 -25.88 -12.00
N ALA A 627 14.86 -24.90 -11.92
CA ALA A 627 16.15 -24.93 -12.61
C ALA A 627 17.14 -25.97 -12.05
N GLU A 628 16.87 -26.53 -10.88
CA GLU A 628 17.67 -27.66 -10.33
C GLU A 628 17.53 -28.91 -11.21
N GLU A 629 16.34 -29.16 -11.74
CA GLU A 629 16.03 -30.37 -12.50
C GLU A 629 15.78 -30.13 -13.99
N TYR A 630 15.35 -28.91 -14.39
CA TYR A 630 14.90 -28.63 -15.75
C TYR A 630 15.76 -27.57 -16.44
N GLU A 631 16.05 -27.80 -17.73
CA GLU A 631 16.90 -26.91 -18.53
C GLU A 631 16.24 -25.58 -18.87
N LEU A 632 14.96 -25.59 -19.30
CA LEU A 632 14.28 -24.38 -19.76
C LEU A 632 14.15 -23.32 -18.65
N PRO A 633 13.76 -23.61 -17.40
CA PRO A 633 13.82 -22.65 -16.29
C PRO A 633 15.21 -22.04 -16.07
N ARG A 634 16.28 -22.83 -16.24
CA ARG A 634 17.68 -22.35 -16.13
C ARG A 634 18.02 -21.33 -17.19
N LEU A 635 17.68 -21.61 -18.46
CA LEU A 635 17.85 -20.68 -19.58
C LEU A 635 17.08 -19.38 -19.39
N ILE A 636 15.82 -19.47 -18.87
CA ILE A 636 14.98 -18.32 -18.59
C ILE A 636 15.58 -17.45 -17.48
N LEU A 637 16.10 -18.04 -16.41
CA LEU A 637 16.73 -17.30 -15.31
C LEU A 637 17.99 -16.57 -15.79
N GLU A 638 18.87 -17.24 -16.55
CA GLU A 638 20.07 -16.62 -17.13
C GLU A 638 19.68 -15.46 -18.05
N ASN A 639 18.69 -15.65 -18.93
CA ASN A 639 18.19 -14.61 -19.83
C ASN A 639 17.66 -13.42 -19.04
N ARG A 640 16.80 -13.62 -18.02
CA ARG A 640 16.25 -12.54 -17.20
C ARG A 640 17.33 -11.78 -16.44
N GLY A 641 18.32 -12.50 -15.89
CA GLY A 641 19.45 -11.89 -15.19
C GLY A 641 20.26 -10.98 -16.10
N LEU A 642 20.64 -11.46 -17.29
CA LEU A 642 21.40 -10.69 -18.26
C LEU A 642 20.60 -9.51 -18.84
N ALA A 643 19.32 -9.72 -19.17
CA ALA A 643 18.45 -8.65 -19.66
C ALA A 643 18.30 -7.51 -18.64
N LYS A 644 18.18 -7.85 -17.35
CA LYS A 644 18.14 -6.88 -16.26
C LYS A 644 19.46 -6.13 -16.12
N LEU A 645 20.60 -6.80 -16.19
CA LEU A 645 21.92 -6.17 -16.14
C LEU A 645 22.12 -5.20 -17.33
N LYS A 646 21.74 -5.64 -18.51
CA LYS A 646 21.83 -4.82 -19.73
C LYS A 646 21.00 -3.55 -19.61
N SER A 647 19.71 -3.70 -19.35
CA SER A 647 18.79 -2.57 -19.30
C SER A 647 19.05 -1.61 -18.12
N THR A 648 19.54 -2.10 -16.98
CA THR A 648 19.75 -1.27 -15.78
C THR A 648 21.11 -0.59 -15.79
N TYR A 649 22.15 -1.25 -16.29
CA TYR A 649 23.53 -0.77 -16.17
C TYR A 649 24.21 -0.49 -17.50
N THR A 650 24.40 -1.50 -18.35
CA THR A 650 25.26 -1.32 -19.51
C THR A 650 24.70 -0.39 -20.58
N ASP A 651 23.37 -0.34 -20.73
CA ASP A 651 22.71 0.59 -21.66
C ASP A 651 22.41 1.94 -20.99
N LYS A 652 22.00 1.92 -19.70
CA LYS A 652 21.45 3.11 -19.04
C LYS A 652 22.55 4.02 -18.48
N LEU A 653 23.59 3.47 -17.82
CA LEU A 653 24.63 4.27 -17.18
C LEU A 653 25.37 5.23 -18.15
N PRO A 654 25.78 4.80 -19.36
CA PRO A 654 26.40 5.72 -20.31
C PRO A 654 25.51 6.92 -20.69
N LEU A 655 24.18 6.71 -20.76
CA LEU A 655 23.21 7.76 -21.08
C LEU A 655 22.99 8.73 -19.90
N MET A 656 23.36 8.33 -18.69
CA MET A 656 23.24 9.17 -17.48
C MET A 656 24.49 9.98 -17.20
N MET A 657 25.53 9.86 -18.02
CA MET A 657 26.72 10.70 -17.87
C MET A 657 26.37 12.16 -18.17
N ASN A 658 26.65 13.03 -17.18
CA ASN A 658 26.48 14.46 -17.37
C ASN A 658 27.51 14.99 -18.39
N SER A 659 27.04 15.72 -19.39
CA SER A 659 27.88 16.20 -20.49
C SER A 659 28.94 17.24 -20.07
N LYS A 660 28.71 17.94 -18.96
CA LYS A 660 29.64 18.96 -18.45
C LYS A 660 30.76 18.37 -17.61
N THR A 661 30.43 17.33 -16.81
CA THR A 661 31.39 16.73 -15.86
C THR A 661 32.02 15.44 -16.39
N GLY A 662 31.41 14.79 -17.36
CA GLY A 662 31.81 13.45 -17.85
C GLY A 662 31.61 12.35 -16.79
N ARG A 663 30.77 12.56 -15.79
CA ARG A 663 30.55 11.67 -14.66
C ARG A 663 29.07 11.36 -14.46
N VAL A 664 28.78 10.31 -13.74
CA VAL A 664 27.44 9.94 -13.31
C VAL A 664 27.21 10.48 -11.91
N HIS A 665 26.11 11.19 -11.73
CA HIS A 665 25.72 11.81 -10.47
C HIS A 665 24.45 11.13 -9.95
N THR A 666 24.57 10.41 -8.84
CA THR A 666 23.41 9.80 -8.15
C THR A 666 22.85 10.77 -7.12
N SER A 667 21.65 10.48 -6.62
CA SER A 667 21.09 11.14 -5.43
C SER A 667 21.06 10.15 -4.27
N TYR A 668 21.63 10.52 -3.12
CA TYR A 668 21.57 9.77 -1.87
C TYR A 668 20.47 10.33 -0.97
N HIS A 669 19.58 9.46 -0.52
CA HIS A 669 18.44 9.82 0.33
C HIS A 669 18.61 9.28 1.74
N GLN A 670 18.49 10.15 2.75
CA GLN A 670 18.57 9.80 4.18
C GLN A 670 17.21 9.30 4.71
N ALA A 671 16.11 9.88 4.25
CA ALA A 671 14.76 9.70 4.83
C ALA A 671 13.90 8.64 4.11
N VAL A 672 14.49 7.59 3.51
CA VAL A 672 13.76 6.54 2.78
C VAL A 672 13.71 5.22 3.55
N ALA A 673 14.84 4.76 4.07
CA ALA A 673 14.91 3.51 4.79
C ALA A 673 14.68 3.74 6.28
N ALA A 674 13.68 3.08 6.87
CA ALA A 674 13.36 3.19 8.30
C ALA A 674 14.52 2.76 9.23
N THR A 675 15.54 2.10 8.69
CA THR A 675 16.68 1.56 9.42
C THR A 675 17.88 2.51 9.55
N GLY A 676 17.80 3.74 9.05
CA GLY A 676 18.94 4.67 9.00
C GLY A 676 19.92 4.42 7.83
N ARG A 677 19.66 3.46 6.95
CA ARG A 677 20.46 3.24 5.75
C ARG A 677 20.15 4.28 4.68
N LEU A 678 21.19 4.71 3.96
CA LEU A 678 21.01 5.54 2.77
C LEU A 678 20.34 4.74 1.65
N SER A 679 19.58 5.43 0.81
CA SER A 679 19.09 4.94 -0.47
C SER A 679 19.76 5.72 -1.60
N SER A 680 19.92 5.11 -2.76
CA SER A 680 20.54 5.74 -3.94
C SER A 680 19.60 5.59 -5.14
N THR A 681 19.37 6.72 -5.86
CA THR A 681 18.54 6.73 -7.07
C THR A 681 19.20 7.54 -8.17
N ASP A 682 18.81 7.28 -9.39
CA ASP A 682 19.13 8.00 -10.61
C ASP A 682 20.63 8.28 -10.86
N PRO A 683 21.46 7.20 -10.93
CA PRO A 683 21.17 5.77 -10.85
C PRO A 683 21.31 5.20 -9.45
N ASN A 684 20.69 4.04 -9.15
CA ASN A 684 20.95 3.31 -7.92
C ASN A 684 22.34 2.64 -7.97
N LEU A 685 23.32 3.25 -7.31
CA LEU A 685 24.70 2.75 -7.25
C LEU A 685 24.93 1.71 -6.12
N GLN A 686 23.97 1.54 -5.20
CA GLN A 686 24.08 0.58 -4.10
C GLN A 686 23.78 -0.87 -4.53
N ASN A 687 23.10 -1.05 -5.66
CA ASN A 687 22.66 -2.36 -6.15
C ASN A 687 23.52 -2.91 -7.30
N ILE A 688 24.73 -2.38 -7.53
CA ILE A 688 25.64 -2.87 -8.56
C ILE A 688 26.05 -4.32 -8.20
N PRO A 689 25.76 -5.31 -9.06
CA PRO A 689 25.96 -6.71 -8.73
C PRO A 689 27.45 -7.06 -8.59
N ILE A 690 27.78 -7.98 -7.67
CA ILE A 690 29.16 -8.42 -7.40
C ILE A 690 29.31 -9.94 -7.51
N ARG A 691 28.22 -10.71 -7.39
CA ARG A 691 28.30 -12.17 -7.30
C ARG A 691 28.54 -12.82 -8.67
N SER A 692 27.86 -12.34 -9.72
CA SER A 692 28.03 -12.84 -11.10
C SER A 692 29.30 -12.29 -11.77
N GLU A 693 29.80 -12.97 -12.78
CA GLU A 693 30.95 -12.51 -13.57
C GLU A 693 30.60 -11.22 -14.32
N GLU A 694 29.42 -11.18 -14.94
CA GLU A 694 28.92 -10.02 -15.68
C GLU A 694 28.74 -8.81 -14.75
N GLY A 695 28.25 -9.04 -13.52
CA GLY A 695 28.16 -7.98 -12.51
C GLY A 695 29.53 -7.42 -12.13
N ARG A 696 30.53 -8.28 -11.96
CA ARG A 696 31.92 -7.83 -11.72
C ARG A 696 32.50 -7.03 -12.89
N LYS A 697 32.17 -7.36 -14.15
CA LYS A 697 32.57 -6.57 -15.33
C LYS A 697 31.96 -5.18 -15.30
N ILE A 698 30.69 -5.03 -14.89
CA ILE A 698 30.03 -3.72 -14.70
C ILE A 698 30.81 -2.89 -13.67
N ARG A 699 31.21 -3.49 -12.54
CA ARG A 699 32.01 -2.79 -11.51
C ARG A 699 33.36 -2.32 -12.04
N GLN A 700 33.98 -3.04 -12.98
CA GLN A 700 35.25 -2.64 -13.59
C GLN A 700 35.12 -1.39 -14.51
N ALA A 701 33.92 -1.04 -14.91
CA ALA A 701 33.65 0.21 -15.63
C ALA A 701 33.69 1.45 -14.74
N PHE A 702 33.59 1.30 -13.42
CA PHE A 702 33.83 2.40 -12.47
C PHE A 702 35.34 2.58 -12.30
N ILE A 703 35.86 3.69 -12.73
CA ILE A 703 37.30 3.95 -12.83
C ILE A 703 37.71 5.20 -12.03
N ALA A 704 39.00 5.26 -11.68
CA ALA A 704 39.61 6.47 -11.14
C ALA A 704 40.19 7.33 -12.29
N PRO A 705 40.21 8.67 -12.15
CA PRO A 705 40.97 9.54 -13.06
C PRO A 705 42.48 9.20 -13.07
N GLU A 706 43.21 9.63 -14.08
CA GLU A 706 44.66 9.45 -14.14
C GLU A 706 45.35 10.06 -12.89
N GLY A 707 46.24 9.29 -12.29
CA GLY A 707 46.93 9.66 -11.03
C GLY A 707 46.15 9.37 -9.75
N TYR A 708 44.92 8.88 -9.85
CA TYR A 708 44.08 8.50 -8.70
C TYR A 708 43.89 7.00 -8.62
N LYS A 709 43.38 6.52 -7.48
CA LYS A 709 43.02 5.12 -7.23
C LYS A 709 41.65 5.05 -6.61
N LEU A 710 40.89 4.00 -6.94
CA LEU A 710 39.71 3.62 -6.19
C LEU A 710 40.14 2.96 -4.87
N VAL A 711 39.62 3.44 -3.77
CA VAL A 711 39.80 2.88 -2.44
C VAL A 711 38.46 2.39 -1.95
N ALA A 712 38.35 1.12 -1.63
CA ALA A 712 37.19 0.53 -1.01
C ALA A 712 37.49 0.22 0.45
N ALA A 713 36.68 0.77 1.36
CA ALA A 713 36.74 0.49 2.79
C ALA A 713 35.38 -0.05 3.25
N ASP A 714 35.38 -1.20 3.90
CA ASP A 714 34.19 -1.86 4.38
C ASP A 714 34.37 -2.29 5.82
N TYR A 715 33.35 -2.02 6.66
CA TYR A 715 33.35 -2.45 8.05
C TYR A 715 32.86 -3.90 8.14
N SER A 716 33.71 -4.79 8.65
CA SER A 716 33.30 -6.16 8.92
C SER A 716 32.34 -6.21 10.10
N GLN A 717 31.14 -6.74 9.85
CA GLN A 717 30.14 -7.03 10.88
C GLN A 717 29.71 -5.81 11.72
N ILE A 718 29.60 -4.62 11.09
CA ILE A 718 29.22 -3.38 11.79
C ILE A 718 27.86 -3.50 12.47
N GLU A 719 26.91 -4.20 11.87
CA GLU A 719 25.57 -4.41 12.41
C GLU A 719 25.56 -5.17 13.74
N LEU A 720 26.57 -5.99 14.00
CA LEU A 720 26.71 -6.67 15.30
C LEU A 720 27.24 -5.76 16.41
N ARG A 721 27.68 -4.56 16.05
CA ARG A 721 28.23 -3.57 17.01
C ARG A 721 27.26 -2.42 17.29
N ILE A 722 26.30 -2.21 16.41
CA ILE A 722 25.20 -1.25 16.58
C ILE A 722 24.06 -1.92 17.33
#